data_0677273b200ef663e4ec2947ddfc2caf
#
_entry.id   0677273b200ef663e4ec2947ddfc2caf
#
_cell.length_a   1.000
_cell.length_b   1.000
_cell.length_c   1.000
_cell.angle_alpha   90.00
_cell.angle_beta   90.00
_cell.angle_gamma   90.00
#
_symmetry.space_group_name_H-M   'P 1'
#
loop_
_entity.id
_entity.type
_entity.pdbx_description
1 polymer ?
#
loop_
_entity_poly.entity_id
_entity_poly.type
_entity_poly.pdbx_seq_one_letter_code
_entity_poly.pdbx_strand_id
1 'polypeptide(L)'
;MLDKVRNIGIMAHVDAGKTTTTERILYYSGTKHKVGDVDDGDTTTDFDPLERQKGITINSAAVSIDWADRAGSDIAINIIDTPGHVDFTAEVERSLRVLDGAVGVFCAKGGVEVQSETVWRQATKYKVPRLAYVNKLDRMGADFWGCVEQMKTKLHANPVVVTIPAGQDDALEGIVDLIEMKLITRDLTDTTNRKFFTVDVPEKYRAEAQKRREQMLDGVSAASNEITELILDGKDVPVPMIRAALRKGTLENIFTPVHCGSSKKFHGVQHLLDLVVDCLPSPLDRPPVDGVHPKTKEPLKRAPDAKEPMSALAFKTVAETNGDLVYIRVYSGEMKPGETYTNVINGKKERIARFYRMMGDKRISLEKAGPGDIVAAMGLAETYTGNTLCDPDQPIALEAIQFPKPVISQALTFAKTLDAGKVGEALNRLVRDDPTLKTHTDDETKDTIISGMGELHLEISIEKLKRAVGVAQEDTKQITLGRPRVAYRQCLARLVDFQYKFAKQTGGRGKFAVIDVKFTPLTPEQVEEKVREIEELNDPKVKPDPNNVYFVNSITQGAIPKEYIPSVEEGLREAAKKGYKYPFPFVDLEFDLHFGKYHDVDSSQDAFYLCALECFREAESKAGIQLLEPIMKVVVVSPKDYQGQISGNIASKRGIIEETSEDKGVAQVMAKIPLANLFGYTSDLRSATKGQASFSMEFSHYAPVSVELADLPEP
;
A
#
# COMPACT_ATOMS: atom_id res chain seq x y z
N MET A 1 -4.55 -19.60 -23.42
CA MET A 1 -3.36 -19.55 -22.54
C MET A 1 -3.53 -18.52 -21.42
N LEU A 2 -3.90 -17.27 -21.71
CA LEU A 2 -4.09 -16.21 -20.68
C LEU A 2 -5.27 -16.49 -19.72
N ASP A 3 -6.28 -17.20 -20.18
CA ASP A 3 -7.41 -17.71 -19.38
C ASP A 3 -6.96 -18.66 -18.25
N LYS A 4 -5.78 -19.26 -18.42
CA LYS A 4 -5.15 -20.21 -17.47
C LYS A 4 -4.16 -19.55 -16.50
N VAL A 5 -4.20 -18.26 -16.34
CA VAL A 5 -3.34 -17.54 -15.38
C VAL A 5 -4.21 -16.88 -14.31
N ARG A 6 -3.74 -16.90 -13.06
CA ARG A 6 -4.33 -16.16 -11.94
C ARG A 6 -3.22 -15.41 -11.21
N ASN A 7 -3.29 -14.10 -11.17
CA ASN A 7 -2.37 -13.25 -10.40
C ASN A 7 -3.09 -12.79 -9.14
N ILE A 8 -2.79 -13.40 -8.02
CA ILE A 8 -3.52 -13.18 -6.77
C ILE A 8 -2.63 -12.64 -5.66
N GLY A 9 -3.20 -11.80 -4.80
CA GLY A 9 -2.59 -11.37 -3.55
C GLY A 9 -3.22 -12.05 -2.36
N ILE A 10 -2.42 -12.41 -1.36
CA ILE A 10 -2.91 -12.86 -0.06
C ILE A 10 -2.82 -11.69 0.91
N MET A 11 -3.98 -11.15 1.29
CA MET A 11 -4.13 -10.00 2.18
C MET A 11 -4.60 -10.46 3.55
N ALA A 12 -3.96 -9.99 4.61
CA ALA A 12 -4.34 -10.36 5.97
C ALA A 12 -3.78 -9.36 6.99
N HIS A 13 -4.40 -9.27 8.16
CA HIS A 13 -3.73 -8.68 9.31
C HIS A 13 -2.62 -9.59 9.85
N VAL A 14 -1.75 -9.04 10.69
CA VAL A 14 -0.71 -9.81 11.39
C VAL A 14 -1.39 -10.94 12.18
N ASP A 15 -0.80 -12.12 12.16
CA ASP A 15 -1.32 -13.33 12.83
C ASP A 15 -2.65 -13.90 12.30
N ALA A 16 -3.22 -13.46 11.19
CA ALA A 16 -4.38 -14.14 10.59
C ALA A 16 -4.05 -15.54 10.04
N GLY A 17 -2.77 -15.84 9.89
CA GLY A 17 -2.25 -17.09 9.32
C GLY A 17 -1.98 -17.00 7.82
N LYS A 18 -1.61 -15.80 7.34
CA LYS A 18 -1.22 -15.54 5.95
C LYS A 18 -0.11 -16.49 5.49
N THR A 19 1.07 -16.41 6.13
CA THR A 19 2.24 -17.24 5.81
C THR A 19 1.94 -18.74 5.92
N THR A 20 1.21 -19.16 6.97
CA THR A 20 0.77 -20.57 7.10
C THR A 20 -0.11 -20.98 5.93
N THR A 21 -1.03 -20.13 5.47
CA THR A 21 -1.89 -20.43 4.32
C THR A 21 -1.08 -20.57 3.04
N THR A 22 -0.15 -19.64 2.79
CA THR A 22 0.77 -19.69 1.63
C THR A 22 1.64 -20.95 1.64
N GLU A 23 2.20 -21.32 2.79
CA GLU A 23 2.99 -22.57 2.93
C GLU A 23 2.17 -23.82 2.64
N ARG A 24 0.90 -23.88 3.06
CA ARG A 24 -0.01 -24.99 2.73
C ARG A 24 -0.37 -25.02 1.27
N ILE A 25 -0.54 -23.87 0.62
CA ILE A 25 -0.76 -23.76 -0.84
C ILE A 25 0.46 -24.32 -1.58
N LEU A 26 1.69 -23.93 -1.20
CA LEU A 26 2.93 -24.45 -1.80
C LEU A 26 3.10 -25.96 -1.61
N TYR A 27 2.67 -26.47 -0.46
CA TYR A 27 2.68 -27.90 -0.17
C TYR A 27 1.69 -28.69 -1.05
N TYR A 28 0.46 -28.21 -1.17
CA TYR A 28 -0.58 -28.88 -1.95
C TYR A 28 -0.34 -28.84 -3.45
N SER A 29 0.24 -27.75 -3.96
CA SER A 29 0.64 -27.64 -5.37
C SER A 29 1.84 -28.56 -5.73
N GLY A 30 2.47 -29.21 -4.75
CA GLY A 30 3.66 -30.04 -4.99
C GLY A 30 4.95 -29.24 -5.19
N THR A 31 4.89 -27.92 -5.14
CA THR A 31 6.06 -27.04 -5.25
C THR A 31 7.04 -27.28 -4.09
N LYS A 32 6.51 -27.61 -2.92
CA LYS A 32 7.28 -27.95 -1.72
C LYS A 32 6.94 -29.39 -1.25
N HIS A 33 7.96 -30.15 -0.86
CA HIS A 33 7.77 -31.53 -0.40
C HIS A 33 7.54 -31.64 1.10
N LYS A 34 8.04 -30.66 1.87
CA LYS A 34 7.90 -30.59 3.35
C LYS A 34 7.15 -29.32 3.69
N VAL A 35 6.26 -29.41 4.65
CA VAL A 35 5.50 -28.28 5.16
C VAL A 35 6.40 -27.38 5.99
N GLY A 36 6.51 -26.10 5.66
CA GLY A 36 7.15 -25.08 6.51
C GLY A 36 6.20 -24.63 7.62
N ASP A 37 6.74 -24.33 8.77
CA ASP A 37 6.01 -23.72 9.89
C ASP A 37 6.65 -22.39 10.29
N VAL A 38 5.80 -21.41 10.59
CA VAL A 38 6.26 -20.07 11.02
C VAL A 38 6.98 -20.18 12.37
N ASP A 39 6.48 -21.05 13.24
CA ASP A 39 7.05 -21.26 14.58
C ASP A 39 8.47 -21.90 14.52
N ASP A 40 8.75 -22.66 13.46
CA ASP A 40 10.06 -23.30 13.22
C ASP A 40 11.02 -22.43 12.38
N GLY A 41 10.55 -21.31 11.81
CA GLY A 41 11.33 -20.38 11.00
C GLY A 41 11.82 -20.96 9.66
N ASP A 42 11.18 -22.02 9.12
CA ASP A 42 11.55 -22.71 7.88
C ASP A 42 10.59 -22.38 6.72
N THR A 43 9.93 -21.23 6.76
CA THR A 43 8.99 -20.76 5.75
C THR A 43 9.68 -20.36 4.44
N THR A 44 8.98 -20.58 3.32
CA THR A 44 9.49 -20.27 1.97
C THR A 44 9.28 -18.81 1.59
N THR A 45 8.27 -18.16 2.13
CA THR A 45 7.90 -16.79 1.78
C THR A 45 8.63 -15.74 2.60
N ASP A 46 9.06 -16.06 3.80
CA ASP A 46 9.84 -15.18 4.67
C ASP A 46 11.35 -15.45 4.45
N PHE A 47 11.91 -14.96 3.33
CA PHE A 47 13.32 -15.22 2.96
C PHE A 47 14.29 -14.42 3.79
N ASP A 48 13.89 -13.20 4.20
CA ASP A 48 14.79 -12.32 4.94
C ASP A 48 14.92 -12.83 6.40
N PRO A 49 16.15 -13.03 6.88
CA PRO A 49 16.37 -13.37 8.28
C PRO A 49 15.68 -12.40 9.26
N LEU A 50 15.46 -11.15 8.87
CA LEU A 50 14.73 -10.16 9.67
C LEU A 50 13.24 -10.50 9.79
N GLU A 51 12.61 -11.01 8.73
CA GLU A 51 11.22 -11.47 8.77
C GLU A 51 11.05 -12.62 9.76
N ARG A 52 11.97 -13.59 9.71
CA ARG A 52 11.99 -14.73 10.63
C ARG A 52 12.22 -14.31 12.07
N GLN A 53 13.16 -13.37 12.30
CA GLN A 53 13.49 -12.88 13.65
C GLN A 53 12.33 -12.07 14.25
N LYS A 54 11.67 -11.25 13.45
CA LYS A 54 10.57 -10.37 13.91
C LYS A 54 9.20 -11.03 13.82
N GLY A 55 9.08 -12.17 13.13
CA GLY A 55 7.82 -12.91 12.93
C GLY A 55 6.78 -12.19 12.08
N ILE A 56 7.22 -11.25 11.21
CA ILE A 56 6.34 -10.45 10.34
C ILE A 56 6.85 -10.49 8.89
N THR A 57 5.95 -10.50 7.94
CA THR A 57 6.30 -10.31 6.53
C THR A 57 6.61 -8.84 6.27
N ILE A 58 7.82 -8.54 5.81
CA ILE A 58 8.32 -7.19 5.52
C ILE A 58 8.28 -6.94 4.01
N ASN A 59 8.76 -7.91 3.23
CA ASN A 59 8.83 -7.80 1.79
C ASN A 59 7.76 -8.68 1.15
N SER A 60 7.09 -8.19 0.10
CA SER A 60 6.19 -9.03 -0.68
C SER A 60 6.99 -10.13 -1.40
N ALA A 61 6.65 -11.38 -1.17
CA ALA A 61 7.19 -12.51 -1.91
C ALA A 61 6.30 -12.82 -3.12
N ALA A 62 6.89 -13.08 -4.27
CA ALA A 62 6.16 -13.53 -5.45
C ALA A 62 6.55 -14.98 -5.75
N VAL A 63 5.59 -15.87 -5.70
CA VAL A 63 5.78 -17.31 -5.99
C VAL A 63 4.74 -17.78 -6.98
N SER A 64 5.14 -18.67 -7.89
CA SER A 64 4.22 -19.29 -8.86
C SER A 64 3.98 -20.75 -8.49
N ILE A 65 2.77 -21.20 -8.70
CA ILE A 65 2.36 -22.59 -8.55
C ILE A 65 1.50 -23.01 -9.76
N ASP A 66 1.41 -24.29 -10.00
CA ASP A 66 0.43 -24.86 -10.93
C ASP A 66 -0.64 -25.60 -10.13
N TRP A 67 -1.92 -25.39 -10.51
CA TRP A 67 -3.07 -26.05 -9.90
C TRP A 67 -4.02 -26.55 -10.97
N ALA A 68 -4.44 -27.81 -10.89
CA ALA A 68 -5.39 -28.35 -11.84
C ALA A 68 -6.78 -27.79 -11.59
N ASP A 69 -7.44 -27.32 -12.66
CA ASP A 69 -8.86 -27.02 -12.61
C ASP A 69 -9.71 -28.29 -12.51
N ARG A 70 -11.01 -28.15 -12.35
CA ARG A 70 -11.95 -29.31 -12.26
C ARG A 70 -12.01 -30.16 -13.53
N ALA A 71 -11.56 -29.62 -14.67
CA ALA A 71 -11.45 -30.31 -15.92
C ALA A 71 -10.09 -31.00 -16.11
N GLY A 72 -9.18 -30.88 -15.15
CA GLY A 72 -7.83 -31.43 -15.20
C GLY A 72 -6.84 -30.59 -16.02
N SER A 73 -7.16 -29.32 -16.32
CA SER A 73 -6.23 -28.40 -16.98
C SER A 73 -5.37 -27.67 -15.94
N ASP A 74 -4.07 -27.55 -16.22
CA ASP A 74 -3.16 -26.81 -15.36
C ASP A 74 -3.41 -25.28 -15.48
N ILE A 75 -3.63 -24.66 -14.33
CA ILE A 75 -3.78 -23.22 -14.15
C ILE A 75 -2.55 -22.70 -13.40
N ALA A 76 -1.85 -21.75 -13.99
CA ALA A 76 -0.73 -21.08 -13.35
C ALA A 76 -1.25 -20.01 -12.39
N ILE A 77 -0.93 -20.15 -11.10
CA ILE A 77 -1.31 -19.18 -10.07
C ILE A 77 -0.04 -18.48 -9.59
N ASN A 78 0.05 -17.19 -9.83
CA ASN A 78 1.09 -16.33 -9.27
C ASN A 78 0.54 -15.72 -7.98
N ILE A 79 1.21 -16.01 -6.87
CA ILE A 79 0.83 -15.55 -5.54
C ILE A 79 1.80 -14.44 -5.13
N ILE A 80 1.28 -13.29 -4.81
CA ILE A 80 2.04 -12.19 -4.20
C ILE A 80 1.62 -12.11 -2.74
N ASP A 81 2.54 -12.44 -1.85
CA ASP A 81 2.35 -12.34 -0.42
C ASP A 81 2.54 -10.88 0.01
N THR A 82 1.50 -10.25 0.55
CA THR A 82 1.54 -8.84 0.94
C THR A 82 1.87 -8.69 2.42
N PRO A 83 2.70 -7.70 2.82
CA PRO A 83 2.90 -7.39 4.24
C PRO A 83 1.59 -7.07 4.95
N GLY A 84 1.50 -7.47 6.22
CA GLY A 84 0.32 -7.18 7.04
C GLY A 84 0.47 -5.93 7.93
N HIS A 85 1.67 -5.36 8.05
CA HIS A 85 1.94 -4.25 8.96
C HIS A 85 1.76 -2.89 8.26
N VAL A 86 1.20 -1.91 8.99
CA VAL A 86 0.90 -0.57 8.43
C VAL A 86 2.12 0.21 7.97
N ASP A 87 3.28 0.01 8.59
CA ASP A 87 4.54 0.66 8.20
C ASP A 87 4.98 0.26 6.79
N PHE A 88 4.44 -0.84 6.25
CA PHE A 88 4.71 -1.36 4.90
C PHE A 88 3.55 -1.15 3.94
N THR A 89 2.73 -0.13 4.17
CA THR A 89 1.58 0.22 3.29
C THR A 89 1.99 0.36 1.83
N ALA A 90 3.19 0.85 1.56
CA ALA A 90 3.73 0.98 0.20
C ALA A 90 3.92 -0.38 -0.50
N GLU A 91 4.34 -1.41 0.23
CA GLU A 91 4.46 -2.77 -0.31
C GLU A 91 3.07 -3.34 -0.66
N VAL A 92 2.06 -3.02 0.14
CA VAL A 92 0.67 -3.40 -0.14
C VAL A 92 0.15 -2.69 -1.39
N GLU A 93 0.36 -1.36 -1.52
CA GLU A 93 -0.02 -0.58 -2.70
C GLU A 93 0.65 -1.11 -3.98
N ARG A 94 1.94 -1.43 -3.94
CA ARG A 94 2.67 -2.05 -5.05
C ARG A 94 2.03 -3.37 -5.48
N SER A 95 1.76 -4.22 -4.50
CA SER A 95 1.20 -5.54 -4.74
C SER A 95 -0.20 -5.42 -5.35
N LEU A 96 -1.08 -4.61 -4.76
CA LEU A 96 -2.46 -4.42 -5.25
C LEU A 96 -2.52 -3.88 -6.69
N ARG A 97 -1.54 -3.10 -7.12
CA ARG A 97 -1.49 -2.55 -8.49
C ARG A 97 -1.21 -3.62 -9.54
N VAL A 98 -0.52 -4.69 -9.16
CA VAL A 98 -0.13 -5.76 -10.09
C VAL A 98 -0.97 -7.04 -9.96
N LEU A 99 -1.97 -7.04 -9.07
CA LEU A 99 -2.87 -8.17 -8.86
C LEU A 99 -4.09 -8.09 -9.79
N ASP A 100 -4.58 -9.25 -10.19
CA ASP A 100 -5.87 -9.37 -10.85
C ASP A 100 -6.98 -9.65 -9.84
N GLY A 101 -6.70 -10.46 -8.82
CA GLY A 101 -7.62 -10.80 -7.75
C GLY A 101 -6.92 -10.91 -6.39
N ALA A 102 -7.67 -11.08 -5.32
CA ALA A 102 -7.11 -11.21 -3.98
C ALA A 102 -7.86 -12.21 -3.10
N VAL A 103 -7.14 -12.77 -2.13
CA VAL A 103 -7.70 -13.58 -1.04
C VAL A 103 -7.50 -12.83 0.28
N GLY A 104 -8.58 -12.37 0.89
CA GLY A 104 -8.57 -11.75 2.21
C GLY A 104 -8.65 -12.86 3.28
N VAL A 105 -7.58 -13.03 4.07
CA VAL A 105 -7.53 -14.03 5.14
C VAL A 105 -7.90 -13.36 6.47
N PHE A 106 -8.90 -13.88 7.13
CA PHE A 106 -9.42 -13.41 8.42
C PHE A 106 -9.23 -14.47 9.49
N CYS A 107 -9.03 -14.03 10.73
CA CYS A 107 -8.96 -14.94 11.87
C CYS A 107 -10.38 -15.16 12.43
N ALA A 108 -10.86 -16.41 12.52
CA ALA A 108 -12.18 -16.71 13.06
C ALA A 108 -12.35 -16.25 14.52
N LYS A 109 -11.28 -16.09 15.28
CA LYS A 109 -11.31 -15.58 16.66
C LYS A 109 -11.22 -14.06 16.73
N GLY A 110 -10.34 -13.43 15.93
CA GLY A 110 -10.13 -11.97 15.92
C GLY A 110 -11.14 -11.22 15.06
N GLY A 111 -11.77 -11.91 14.09
CA GLY A 111 -12.70 -11.29 13.13
C GLY A 111 -12.03 -10.31 12.18
N VAL A 112 -12.69 -9.20 11.91
CA VAL A 112 -12.17 -8.09 11.12
C VAL A 112 -11.41 -7.13 12.02
N GLU A 113 -10.11 -7.08 11.84
CA GLU A 113 -9.20 -6.17 12.53
C GLU A 113 -8.87 -4.95 11.65
N VAL A 114 -8.36 -3.88 12.25
CA VAL A 114 -8.12 -2.59 11.58
C VAL A 114 -7.19 -2.69 10.37
N GLN A 115 -6.16 -3.53 10.48
CA GLN A 115 -5.28 -3.77 9.34
C GLN A 115 -6.04 -4.43 8.18
N SER A 116 -6.99 -5.32 8.48
CA SER A 116 -7.88 -5.91 7.49
C SER A 116 -8.74 -4.83 6.80
N GLU A 117 -9.26 -3.86 7.56
CA GLU A 117 -10.05 -2.74 7.01
C GLU A 117 -9.19 -1.88 6.05
N THR A 118 -7.97 -1.55 6.46
CA THR A 118 -7.05 -0.73 5.65
C THR A 118 -6.73 -1.42 4.32
N VAL A 119 -6.30 -2.68 4.35
CA VAL A 119 -5.97 -3.43 3.13
C VAL A 119 -7.22 -3.67 2.26
N TRP A 120 -8.36 -3.91 2.89
CA TRP A 120 -9.64 -4.07 2.19
C TRP A 120 -10.08 -2.79 1.48
N ARG A 121 -9.94 -1.63 2.12
CA ARG A 121 -10.21 -0.31 1.53
C ARG A 121 -9.30 -0.04 0.35
N GLN A 122 -8.01 -0.35 0.46
CA GLN A 122 -7.05 -0.24 -0.65
C GLN A 122 -7.45 -1.15 -1.82
N ALA A 123 -7.80 -2.41 -1.57
CA ALA A 123 -8.29 -3.30 -2.62
C ALA A 123 -9.58 -2.80 -3.28
N THR A 124 -10.46 -2.10 -2.53
CA THR A 124 -11.66 -1.46 -3.06
C THR A 124 -11.31 -0.26 -3.96
N LYS A 125 -10.35 0.57 -3.56
CA LYS A 125 -9.80 1.68 -4.37
C LYS A 125 -9.34 1.20 -5.75
N TYR A 126 -8.64 0.07 -5.80
CA TYR A 126 -8.14 -0.53 -7.04
C TYR A 126 -9.14 -1.47 -7.73
N LYS A 127 -10.38 -1.56 -7.24
CA LYS A 127 -11.44 -2.44 -7.77
C LYS A 127 -10.97 -3.89 -7.96
N VAL A 128 -10.20 -4.41 -7.01
CA VAL A 128 -9.67 -5.77 -7.06
C VAL A 128 -10.76 -6.76 -6.64
N PRO A 129 -11.19 -7.70 -7.52
CA PRO A 129 -12.07 -8.82 -7.16
C PRO A 129 -11.44 -9.70 -6.08
N ARG A 130 -12.25 -10.16 -5.12
CA ARG A 130 -11.67 -10.86 -3.97
C ARG A 130 -12.55 -11.97 -3.41
N LEU A 131 -11.87 -12.94 -2.79
CA LEU A 131 -12.44 -13.98 -1.95
C LEU A 131 -12.11 -13.66 -0.48
N ALA A 132 -12.94 -14.07 0.44
CA ALA A 132 -12.65 -14.04 1.87
C ALA A 132 -12.43 -15.47 2.39
N TYR A 133 -11.36 -15.67 3.15
CA TYR A 133 -11.03 -16.94 3.78
C TYR A 133 -10.97 -16.77 5.30
N VAL A 134 -11.96 -17.34 6.01
CA VAL A 134 -12.01 -17.32 7.48
C VAL A 134 -11.22 -18.51 8.01
N ASN A 135 -10.02 -18.23 8.46
CA ASN A 135 -9.02 -19.19 8.93
C ASN A 135 -9.05 -19.37 10.44
N LYS A 136 -8.33 -20.35 10.94
CA LYS A 136 -8.16 -20.68 12.38
C LYS A 136 -9.44 -21.12 13.07
N LEU A 137 -10.32 -21.84 12.38
CA LEU A 137 -11.52 -22.44 12.95
C LEU A 137 -11.23 -23.50 14.03
N ASP A 138 -9.99 -23.98 14.11
CA ASP A 138 -9.46 -24.91 15.09
C ASP A 138 -9.12 -24.27 16.45
N ARG A 139 -9.21 -22.95 16.57
CA ARG A 139 -8.87 -22.25 17.81
C ARG A 139 -10.10 -22.11 18.73
N MET A 140 -9.89 -22.33 20.01
CA MET A 140 -10.92 -22.10 21.03
C MET A 140 -11.47 -20.68 20.96
N GLY A 141 -12.79 -20.56 20.84
CA GLY A 141 -13.50 -19.29 20.69
C GLY A 141 -13.54 -18.76 19.25
N ALA A 142 -13.31 -19.62 18.24
CA ALA A 142 -13.53 -19.28 16.85
C ALA A 142 -15.00 -18.99 16.59
N ASP A 143 -15.31 -17.88 15.91
CA ASP A 143 -16.67 -17.47 15.56
C ASP A 143 -16.76 -17.09 14.08
N PHE A 144 -17.08 -18.09 13.26
CA PHE A 144 -17.25 -17.90 11.83
C PHE A 144 -18.33 -16.87 11.48
N TRP A 145 -19.50 -16.99 12.10
CA TRP A 145 -20.63 -16.13 11.78
C TRP A 145 -20.44 -14.69 12.26
N GLY A 146 -19.82 -14.50 13.42
CA GLY A 146 -19.42 -13.17 13.89
C GLY A 146 -18.42 -12.50 12.93
N CYS A 147 -17.48 -13.25 12.37
CA CYS A 147 -16.56 -12.74 11.37
C CYS A 147 -17.30 -12.31 10.08
N VAL A 148 -18.24 -13.13 9.58
CA VAL A 148 -19.07 -12.78 8.41
C VAL A 148 -19.91 -11.52 8.65
N GLU A 149 -20.48 -11.36 9.85
CA GLU A 149 -21.25 -10.16 10.20
C GLU A 149 -20.35 -8.91 10.30
N GLN A 150 -19.15 -9.05 10.85
CA GLN A 150 -18.17 -7.95 10.84
C GLN A 150 -17.72 -7.56 9.44
N MET A 151 -17.67 -8.48 8.48
CA MET A 151 -17.40 -8.12 7.08
C MET A 151 -18.48 -7.19 6.52
N LYS A 152 -19.76 -7.39 6.87
CA LYS A 152 -20.84 -6.49 6.45
C LYS A 152 -20.74 -5.13 7.12
N THR A 153 -20.55 -5.12 8.43
CA THR A 153 -20.64 -3.89 9.24
C THR A 153 -19.39 -3.03 9.15
N LYS A 154 -18.19 -3.64 9.20
CA LYS A 154 -16.92 -2.90 9.21
C LYS A 154 -16.32 -2.70 7.81
N LEU A 155 -16.45 -3.70 6.92
CA LEU A 155 -15.87 -3.62 5.57
C LEU A 155 -16.88 -3.14 4.52
N HIS A 156 -18.15 -2.99 4.89
CA HIS A 156 -19.26 -2.73 3.97
C HIS A 156 -19.28 -3.72 2.79
N ALA A 157 -18.83 -4.95 3.05
CA ALA A 157 -18.81 -6.01 2.06
C ALA A 157 -20.19 -6.67 1.95
N ASN A 158 -20.46 -7.30 0.81
CA ASN A 158 -21.60 -8.19 0.62
C ASN A 158 -21.11 -9.65 0.62
N PRO A 159 -20.98 -10.33 1.79
CA PRO A 159 -20.44 -11.66 1.87
C PRO A 159 -21.47 -12.71 1.42
N VAL A 160 -21.08 -13.58 0.49
CA VAL A 160 -21.83 -14.77 0.08
C VAL A 160 -21.08 -16.00 0.58
N VAL A 161 -21.61 -16.67 1.59
CA VAL A 161 -20.98 -17.83 2.21
C VAL A 161 -21.12 -19.03 1.31
N VAL A 162 -19.99 -19.58 0.84
CA VAL A 162 -19.94 -20.75 -0.06
C VAL A 162 -19.59 -22.05 0.67
N THR A 163 -18.98 -21.94 1.87
CA THR A 163 -18.70 -23.11 2.73
C THR A 163 -18.97 -22.78 4.19
N ILE A 164 -19.37 -23.77 4.97
CA ILE A 164 -19.55 -23.62 6.42
C ILE A 164 -18.71 -24.65 7.18
N PRO A 165 -18.29 -24.35 8.44
CA PRO A 165 -17.54 -25.29 9.23
C PRO A 165 -18.40 -26.50 9.65
N ALA A 166 -17.82 -27.71 9.57
CA ALA A 166 -18.37 -28.91 10.16
C ALA A 166 -17.71 -29.16 11.53
N GLY A 167 -18.31 -28.67 12.59
CA GLY A 167 -17.75 -28.62 13.94
C GLY A 167 -16.99 -27.32 14.22
N GLN A 168 -16.53 -27.17 15.46
CA GLN A 168 -15.78 -25.98 15.92
C GLN A 168 -14.63 -26.41 16.85
N ASP A 169 -13.63 -25.56 16.96
CA ASP A 169 -12.46 -25.75 17.84
C ASP A 169 -11.75 -27.10 17.57
N ASP A 170 -11.49 -27.88 18.59
CA ASP A 170 -10.88 -29.22 18.46
C ASP A 170 -11.82 -30.27 17.83
N ALA A 171 -13.12 -29.99 17.76
CA ALA A 171 -14.12 -30.85 17.12
C ALA A 171 -14.36 -30.50 15.63
N LEU A 172 -13.46 -29.70 15.02
CA LEU A 172 -13.52 -29.40 13.58
C LEU A 172 -13.25 -30.67 12.75
N GLU A 173 -14.30 -31.20 12.11
CA GLU A 173 -14.23 -32.41 11.28
C GLU A 173 -13.89 -32.11 9.81
N GLY A 174 -14.21 -30.89 9.35
CA GLY A 174 -14.02 -30.48 7.96
C GLY A 174 -14.82 -29.24 7.61
N ILE A 175 -15.16 -29.11 6.34
CA ILE A 175 -15.99 -28.02 5.81
C ILE A 175 -17.12 -28.61 4.96
N VAL A 176 -18.29 -27.99 5.00
CA VAL A 176 -19.40 -28.32 4.12
C VAL A 176 -19.42 -27.35 2.95
N ASP A 177 -19.25 -27.86 1.74
CA ASP A 177 -19.43 -27.13 0.49
C ASP A 177 -20.94 -26.98 0.20
N LEU A 178 -21.41 -25.74 0.18
CA LEU A 178 -22.81 -25.40 -0.07
C LEU A 178 -23.16 -25.43 -1.57
N ILE A 179 -22.16 -25.40 -2.44
CA ILE A 179 -22.36 -25.47 -3.91
C ILE A 179 -22.73 -26.89 -4.29
N GLU A 180 -21.97 -27.89 -3.83
CA GLU A 180 -22.17 -29.30 -4.15
C GLU A 180 -22.95 -30.09 -3.08
N MET A 181 -23.20 -29.47 -1.92
CA MET A 181 -23.81 -30.11 -0.75
C MET A 181 -23.05 -31.38 -0.33
N LYS A 182 -21.75 -31.22 -0.11
CA LYS A 182 -20.85 -32.30 0.32
C LYS A 182 -20.01 -31.86 1.51
N LEU A 183 -19.67 -32.81 2.37
CA LEU A 183 -18.66 -32.60 3.42
C LEU A 183 -17.29 -32.97 2.87
N ILE A 184 -16.35 -32.03 2.98
CA ILE A 184 -14.93 -32.23 2.67
C ILE A 184 -14.19 -32.42 3.98
N THR A 185 -13.63 -33.60 4.19
CA THR A 185 -12.91 -33.96 5.42
C THR A 185 -11.56 -34.60 5.07
N ARG A 186 -10.64 -34.50 6.01
CA ARG A 186 -9.28 -35.02 5.86
C ARG A 186 -9.25 -36.54 6.08
N ASP A 187 -8.42 -37.24 5.31
CA ASP A 187 -8.06 -38.62 5.62
C ASP A 187 -7.10 -38.65 6.80
N LEU A 188 -7.60 -39.05 7.97
CA LEU A 188 -6.80 -39.15 9.19
C LEU A 188 -5.74 -40.26 9.15
N THR A 189 -5.82 -41.18 8.18
CA THR A 189 -4.81 -42.24 7.99
C THR A 189 -3.64 -41.78 7.12
N ASP A 190 -3.83 -40.69 6.36
CA ASP A 190 -2.78 -40.09 5.53
C ASP A 190 -1.86 -39.20 6.36
N THR A 191 -0.67 -39.70 6.68
CA THR A 191 0.36 -38.93 7.42
C THR A 191 0.91 -37.73 6.64
N THR A 192 0.68 -37.72 5.30
CA THR A 192 1.08 -36.59 4.46
C THR A 192 0.06 -35.44 4.47
N ASN A 193 -1.15 -35.66 4.98
CA ASN A 193 -2.27 -34.71 4.96
C ASN A 193 -2.66 -34.23 3.55
N ARG A 194 -2.40 -35.02 2.51
CA ARG A 194 -2.73 -34.69 1.11
C ARG A 194 -4.07 -35.23 0.66
N LYS A 195 -4.55 -36.33 1.30
CA LYS A 195 -5.79 -36.98 0.93
C LYS A 195 -6.98 -36.42 1.69
N PHE A 196 -8.04 -36.20 0.95
CA PHE A 196 -9.33 -35.73 1.44
C PHE A 196 -10.44 -36.63 0.94
N PHE A 197 -11.47 -36.76 1.75
CA PHE A 197 -12.70 -37.42 1.37
C PHE A 197 -13.79 -36.40 1.12
N THR A 198 -14.55 -36.59 0.05
CA THR A 198 -15.76 -35.83 -0.22
C THR A 198 -16.94 -36.81 -0.01
N VAL A 199 -17.72 -36.56 1.01
CA VAL A 199 -18.83 -37.43 1.41
C VAL A 199 -20.14 -36.65 1.48
N ASP A 200 -21.27 -37.36 1.54
CA ASP A 200 -22.56 -36.69 1.76
C ASP A 200 -22.60 -35.97 3.10
N VAL A 201 -23.33 -34.83 3.16
CA VAL A 201 -23.45 -34.09 4.39
C VAL A 201 -24.12 -34.93 5.48
N PRO A 202 -23.43 -35.20 6.60
CA PRO A 202 -24.01 -35.93 7.72
C PRO A 202 -25.31 -35.30 8.23
N GLU A 203 -26.21 -36.14 8.73
CA GLU A 203 -27.55 -35.69 9.22
C GLU A 203 -27.45 -34.53 10.20
N LYS A 204 -26.48 -34.54 11.11
CA LYS A 204 -26.25 -33.48 12.11
C LYS A 204 -25.97 -32.09 11.53
N TYR A 205 -25.49 -32.00 10.28
CA TYR A 205 -25.19 -30.74 9.60
C TYR A 205 -26.19 -30.42 8.49
N ARG A 206 -27.05 -31.35 8.09
CA ARG A 206 -27.90 -31.25 6.89
C ARG A 206 -28.88 -30.08 6.96
N ALA A 207 -29.56 -29.88 8.08
CA ALA A 207 -30.51 -28.79 8.23
C ALA A 207 -29.87 -27.42 8.13
N GLU A 208 -28.71 -27.23 8.78
CA GLU A 208 -27.97 -25.98 8.71
C GLU A 208 -27.42 -25.75 7.29
N ALA A 209 -26.83 -26.79 6.66
CA ALA A 209 -26.32 -26.71 5.30
C ALA A 209 -27.42 -26.32 4.30
N GLN A 210 -28.61 -26.92 4.41
CA GLN A 210 -29.73 -26.59 3.54
C GLN A 210 -30.16 -25.12 3.70
N LYS A 211 -30.33 -24.66 4.91
CA LYS A 211 -30.69 -23.26 5.24
C LYS A 211 -29.62 -22.29 4.65
N ARG A 212 -28.34 -22.63 4.80
CA ARG A 212 -27.25 -21.78 4.32
C ARG A 212 -27.08 -21.80 2.81
N ARG A 213 -27.39 -22.95 2.19
CA ARG A 213 -27.47 -23.04 0.73
C ARG A 213 -28.55 -22.09 0.17
N GLU A 214 -29.72 -22.06 0.77
CA GLU A 214 -30.79 -21.12 0.36
C GLU A 214 -30.31 -19.67 0.44
N GLN A 215 -29.65 -19.28 1.54
CA GLN A 215 -29.10 -17.96 1.72
C GLN A 215 -27.96 -17.67 0.70
N MET A 216 -27.14 -18.66 0.38
CA MET A 216 -26.11 -18.54 -0.67
C MET A 216 -26.74 -18.30 -2.03
N LEU A 217 -27.76 -19.09 -2.40
CA LEU A 217 -28.47 -18.95 -3.67
C LEU A 217 -29.15 -17.59 -3.80
N ASP A 218 -29.77 -17.10 -2.75
CA ASP A 218 -30.33 -15.74 -2.70
C ASP A 218 -29.26 -14.70 -2.95
N GLY A 219 -28.10 -14.79 -2.27
CA GLY A 219 -26.97 -13.89 -2.51
C GLY A 219 -26.40 -13.96 -3.94
N VAL A 220 -26.29 -15.16 -4.49
CA VAL A 220 -25.76 -15.39 -5.86
C VAL A 220 -26.74 -14.89 -6.94
N SER A 221 -28.04 -14.89 -6.66
CA SER A 221 -29.08 -14.44 -7.60
C SER A 221 -28.88 -12.98 -8.03
N ALA A 222 -28.24 -12.15 -7.21
CA ALA A 222 -27.89 -10.77 -7.54
C ALA A 222 -27.03 -10.64 -8.82
N ALA A 223 -26.33 -11.72 -9.24
CA ALA A 223 -25.50 -11.73 -10.43
C ALA A 223 -26.18 -12.44 -11.64
N SER A 224 -27.35 -13.08 -11.45
CA SER A 224 -28.03 -13.86 -12.50
C SER A 224 -29.54 -13.86 -12.36
N ASN A 225 -30.22 -13.25 -13.30
CA ASN A 225 -31.69 -13.27 -13.40
C ASN A 225 -32.24 -14.69 -13.54
N GLU A 226 -31.54 -15.55 -14.25
CA GLU A 226 -31.96 -16.96 -14.47
C GLU A 226 -32.00 -17.74 -13.14
N ILE A 227 -31.03 -17.51 -12.24
CA ILE A 227 -31.06 -18.09 -10.89
C ILE A 227 -32.24 -17.54 -10.08
N THR A 228 -32.53 -16.25 -10.20
CA THR A 228 -33.69 -15.64 -9.54
C THR A 228 -34.98 -16.29 -10.00
N GLU A 229 -35.17 -16.51 -11.30
CA GLU A 229 -36.34 -17.19 -11.87
C GLU A 229 -36.48 -18.63 -11.35
N LEU A 230 -35.39 -19.41 -11.33
CA LEU A 230 -35.40 -20.78 -10.83
C LEU A 230 -35.78 -20.84 -9.34
N ILE A 231 -35.27 -19.91 -8.52
CA ILE A 231 -35.61 -19.83 -7.09
C ILE A 231 -37.09 -19.48 -6.91
N LEU A 232 -37.60 -18.53 -7.66
CA LEU A 232 -39.04 -18.14 -7.60
C LEU A 232 -39.96 -19.28 -8.04
N ASP A 233 -39.53 -20.09 -9.00
CA ASP A 233 -40.25 -21.27 -9.48
C ASP A 233 -40.10 -22.48 -8.54
N GLY A 234 -39.31 -22.39 -7.46
CA GLY A 234 -39.01 -23.49 -6.54
C GLY A 234 -38.25 -24.66 -7.18
N LYS A 235 -37.47 -24.38 -8.25
CA LYS A 235 -36.64 -25.34 -8.96
C LYS A 235 -35.22 -25.37 -8.42
N ASP A 236 -34.58 -26.55 -8.51
CA ASP A 236 -33.16 -26.68 -8.17
C ASP A 236 -32.28 -25.88 -9.14
N VAL A 237 -31.28 -25.18 -8.60
CA VAL A 237 -30.29 -24.45 -9.40
C VAL A 237 -29.10 -25.35 -9.71
N PRO A 238 -28.78 -25.56 -10.99
CA PRO A 238 -27.66 -26.40 -11.40
C PRO A 238 -26.30 -25.85 -10.91
N VAL A 239 -25.41 -26.74 -10.43
CA VAL A 239 -24.07 -26.37 -9.92
C VAL A 239 -23.25 -25.54 -10.92
N PRO A 240 -23.20 -25.87 -12.23
CA PRO A 240 -22.49 -25.03 -13.19
C PRO A 240 -23.01 -23.59 -13.27
N MET A 241 -24.32 -23.39 -13.12
CA MET A 241 -24.93 -22.07 -13.14
C MET A 241 -24.56 -21.27 -11.87
N ILE A 242 -24.56 -21.94 -10.70
CA ILE A 242 -24.10 -21.33 -9.44
C ILE A 242 -22.65 -20.84 -9.58
N ARG A 243 -21.75 -21.67 -10.12
CA ARG A 243 -20.34 -21.30 -10.32
C ARG A 243 -20.16 -20.13 -11.29
N ALA A 244 -20.89 -20.16 -12.41
CA ALA A 244 -20.85 -19.08 -13.39
C ALA A 244 -21.32 -17.73 -12.77
N ALA A 245 -22.37 -17.75 -11.98
CA ALA A 245 -22.87 -16.58 -11.30
C ALA A 245 -21.95 -16.11 -10.14
N LEU A 246 -21.35 -17.04 -9.38
CA LEU A 246 -20.32 -16.73 -8.40
C LEU A 246 -19.13 -16.03 -9.05
N ARG A 247 -18.62 -16.57 -10.17
CA ARG A 247 -17.54 -15.90 -10.91
C ARG A 247 -17.95 -14.51 -11.36
N LYS A 248 -19.09 -14.36 -12.03
CA LYS A 248 -19.56 -13.07 -12.53
C LYS A 248 -19.70 -12.05 -11.40
N GLY A 249 -20.39 -12.38 -10.30
CA GLY A 249 -20.61 -11.47 -9.19
C GLY A 249 -19.31 -11.09 -8.47
N THR A 250 -18.32 -11.99 -8.44
CA THR A 250 -16.98 -11.71 -7.90
C THR A 250 -16.22 -10.74 -8.80
N LEU A 251 -16.20 -10.97 -10.12
CA LEU A 251 -15.51 -10.14 -11.10
C LEU A 251 -16.07 -8.71 -11.14
N GLU A 252 -17.38 -8.58 -11.02
CA GLU A 252 -18.09 -7.29 -11.01
C GLU A 252 -18.13 -6.63 -9.62
N ASN A 253 -17.52 -7.27 -8.59
CA ASN A 253 -17.52 -6.82 -7.19
C ASN A 253 -18.95 -6.62 -6.61
N ILE A 254 -19.94 -7.40 -7.07
CA ILE A 254 -21.32 -7.38 -6.54
C ILE A 254 -21.33 -7.96 -5.12
N PHE A 255 -20.58 -9.03 -4.92
CA PHE A 255 -20.42 -9.70 -3.64
C PHE A 255 -19.03 -10.32 -3.47
N THR A 256 -18.73 -10.77 -2.26
CA THR A 256 -17.48 -11.46 -1.93
C THR A 256 -17.80 -12.89 -1.48
N PRO A 257 -17.38 -13.94 -2.21
CA PRO A 257 -17.49 -15.31 -1.73
C PRO A 257 -16.70 -15.51 -0.45
N VAL A 258 -17.30 -16.14 0.55
CA VAL A 258 -16.67 -16.44 1.84
C VAL A 258 -16.48 -17.92 1.99
N HIS A 259 -15.24 -18.30 2.20
CA HIS A 259 -14.78 -19.65 2.45
C HIS A 259 -14.23 -19.78 3.87
N CYS A 260 -14.27 -20.97 4.46
CA CYS A 260 -13.82 -21.22 5.81
C CYS A 260 -12.83 -22.37 5.89
N GLY A 261 -11.98 -22.41 6.94
CA GLY A 261 -11.07 -23.52 7.16
C GLY A 261 -10.07 -23.32 8.29
N SER A 262 -9.09 -24.20 8.33
CA SER A 262 -7.92 -24.14 9.21
C SER A 262 -6.66 -24.54 8.45
N SER A 263 -5.84 -23.57 8.11
CA SER A 263 -4.57 -23.84 7.42
C SER A 263 -3.62 -24.66 8.30
N LYS A 264 -3.62 -24.46 9.62
CA LYS A 264 -2.80 -25.24 10.56
C LYS A 264 -3.22 -26.70 10.61
N LYS A 265 -4.52 -26.98 10.62
CA LYS A 265 -5.08 -28.34 10.68
C LYS A 265 -5.36 -28.94 9.29
N PHE A 266 -4.93 -28.27 8.20
CA PHE A 266 -5.07 -28.73 6.82
C PHE A 266 -6.52 -28.84 6.30
N HIS A 267 -7.45 -28.08 6.84
CA HIS A 267 -8.84 -28.03 6.38
C HIS A 267 -9.10 -26.85 5.44
N GLY A 268 -9.66 -27.10 4.27
CA GLY A 268 -10.20 -26.10 3.35
C GLY A 268 -9.21 -25.46 2.37
N VAL A 269 -7.89 -25.65 2.49
CA VAL A 269 -6.90 -24.95 1.65
C VAL A 269 -6.95 -25.40 0.18
N GLN A 270 -7.16 -26.68 -0.09
CA GLN A 270 -7.32 -27.17 -1.48
C GLN A 270 -8.59 -26.59 -2.11
N HIS A 271 -9.69 -26.58 -1.37
CA HIS A 271 -10.94 -25.98 -1.84
C HIS A 271 -10.83 -24.47 -2.04
N LEU A 272 -9.97 -23.78 -1.25
CA LEU A 272 -9.63 -22.39 -1.50
C LEU A 272 -8.98 -22.18 -2.85
N LEU A 273 -8.05 -23.08 -3.25
CA LEU A 273 -7.42 -23.04 -4.57
C LEU A 273 -8.43 -23.29 -5.70
N ASP A 274 -9.36 -24.22 -5.51
CA ASP A 274 -10.45 -24.42 -6.45
C ASP A 274 -11.30 -23.15 -6.62
N LEU A 275 -11.65 -22.48 -5.52
CA LEU A 275 -12.40 -21.23 -5.56
C LEU A 275 -11.60 -20.08 -6.20
N VAL A 276 -10.29 -20.02 -6.00
CA VAL A 276 -9.40 -19.07 -6.69
C VAL A 276 -9.51 -19.26 -8.20
N VAL A 277 -9.44 -20.51 -8.69
CA VAL A 277 -9.56 -20.81 -10.11
C VAL A 277 -10.97 -20.50 -10.64
N ASP A 278 -12.00 -20.88 -9.89
CA ASP A 278 -13.41 -20.72 -10.29
C ASP A 278 -13.86 -19.25 -10.30
N CYS A 279 -13.48 -18.44 -9.29
CA CYS A 279 -14.07 -17.12 -9.03
C CYS A 279 -13.17 -15.94 -9.37
N LEU A 280 -11.83 -16.07 -9.21
CA LEU A 280 -10.94 -14.91 -9.42
C LEU A 280 -10.59 -14.71 -10.90
N PRO A 281 -10.31 -13.45 -11.31
CA PRO A 281 -10.06 -13.11 -12.70
C PRO A 281 -8.76 -13.71 -13.25
N SER A 282 -8.79 -14.00 -14.54
CA SER A 282 -7.62 -14.11 -15.38
C SER A 282 -7.21 -12.71 -15.90
N PRO A 283 -6.02 -12.55 -16.50
CA PRO A 283 -5.64 -11.28 -17.14
C PRO A 283 -6.63 -10.83 -18.24
N LEU A 284 -7.35 -11.75 -18.89
CA LEU A 284 -8.36 -11.43 -19.91
C LEU A 284 -9.65 -10.85 -19.34
N ASP A 285 -9.96 -11.12 -18.07
CA ASP A 285 -11.15 -10.57 -17.40
C ASP A 285 -10.92 -9.13 -16.90
N ARG A 286 -9.69 -8.63 -17.00
CA ARG A 286 -9.34 -7.27 -16.61
C ARG A 286 -9.49 -6.29 -17.78
N PRO A 287 -9.93 -5.06 -17.53
CA PRO A 287 -9.95 -4.05 -18.58
C PRO A 287 -8.55 -3.79 -19.13
N PRO A 288 -8.41 -3.28 -20.37
CA PRO A 288 -7.14 -2.80 -20.89
C PRO A 288 -6.46 -1.84 -19.92
N VAL A 289 -5.13 -1.96 -19.75
CA VAL A 289 -4.39 -1.09 -18.84
C VAL A 289 -4.33 0.33 -19.40
N ASP A 290 -4.63 1.29 -18.53
CA ASP A 290 -4.54 2.71 -18.84
C ASP A 290 -3.10 3.21 -18.68
N GLY A 291 -2.74 4.15 -19.55
CA GLY A 291 -1.46 4.85 -19.53
C GLY A 291 -1.53 6.13 -20.35
N VAL A 292 -0.40 6.81 -20.43
CA VAL A 292 -0.29 8.05 -21.22
C VAL A 292 0.95 8.01 -22.11
N HIS A 293 0.88 8.68 -23.25
CA HIS A 293 2.06 8.83 -24.07
C HIS A 293 3.08 9.73 -23.36
N PRO A 294 4.36 9.29 -23.17
CA PRO A 294 5.30 10.00 -22.29
C PRO A 294 5.59 11.45 -22.70
N LYS A 295 5.54 11.76 -24.00
CA LYS A 295 5.82 13.11 -24.52
C LYS A 295 4.56 13.94 -24.73
N THR A 296 3.52 13.41 -25.42
CA THR A 296 2.31 14.17 -25.76
C THR A 296 1.29 14.21 -24.62
N LYS A 297 1.44 13.29 -23.62
CA LYS A 297 0.51 13.11 -22.50
C LYS A 297 -0.90 12.67 -22.90
N GLU A 298 -1.09 12.26 -24.14
CA GLU A 298 -2.35 11.69 -24.61
C GLU A 298 -2.65 10.36 -23.91
N PRO A 299 -3.89 10.12 -23.49
CA PRO A 299 -4.29 8.86 -22.88
C PRO A 299 -4.18 7.72 -23.87
N LEU A 300 -3.62 6.61 -23.43
CA LEU A 300 -3.43 5.39 -24.20
C LEU A 300 -3.94 4.19 -23.40
N LYS A 301 -4.37 3.14 -24.13
CA LYS A 301 -4.77 1.87 -23.54
C LYS A 301 -4.01 0.73 -24.21
N ARG A 302 -3.74 -0.34 -23.45
CA ARG A 302 -3.14 -1.58 -23.94
C ARG A 302 -4.00 -2.76 -23.50
N ALA A 303 -4.44 -3.56 -24.48
CA ALA A 303 -5.13 -4.81 -24.20
C ALA A 303 -4.13 -5.92 -23.79
N PRO A 304 -4.54 -6.91 -23.00
CA PRO A 304 -3.70 -8.05 -22.66
C PRO A 304 -3.56 -9.03 -23.85
N ASP A 305 -2.95 -8.55 -24.93
CA ASP A 305 -2.70 -9.34 -26.16
C ASP A 305 -1.19 -9.36 -26.46
N ALA A 306 -0.68 -10.53 -26.81
CA ALA A 306 0.73 -10.73 -27.18
C ALA A 306 1.11 -9.99 -28.49
N LYS A 307 0.14 -9.60 -29.31
CA LYS A 307 0.37 -8.86 -30.55
C LYS A 307 0.42 -7.32 -30.35
N GLU A 308 -0.04 -6.85 -29.22
CA GLU A 308 0.06 -5.43 -28.85
C GLU A 308 1.53 -5.04 -28.61
N PRO A 309 1.86 -3.76 -28.74
CA PRO A 309 3.17 -3.25 -28.32
C PRO A 309 3.46 -3.59 -26.86
N MET A 310 4.71 -3.99 -26.57
CA MET A 310 5.08 -4.41 -25.22
C MET A 310 4.92 -3.27 -24.21
N SER A 311 4.27 -3.56 -23.10
CA SER A 311 4.23 -2.73 -21.92
C SER A 311 4.29 -3.56 -20.64
N ALA A 312 5.13 -3.13 -19.70
CA ALA A 312 5.35 -3.85 -18.46
C ALA A 312 5.67 -2.87 -17.31
N LEU A 313 5.33 -3.24 -16.10
CA LEU A 313 5.58 -2.46 -14.88
C LEU A 313 6.56 -3.19 -13.97
N ALA A 314 7.67 -2.54 -13.63
CA ALA A 314 8.56 -2.98 -12.58
C ALA A 314 7.93 -2.61 -11.23
N PHE A 315 7.58 -3.61 -10.42
CA PHE A 315 6.86 -3.35 -9.17
C PHE A 315 7.67 -3.66 -7.91
N LYS A 316 8.79 -4.38 -8.04
CA LYS A 316 9.67 -4.69 -6.93
C LYS A 316 11.11 -4.88 -7.42
N THR A 317 12.07 -4.38 -6.66
CA THR A 317 13.50 -4.64 -6.85
C THR A 317 14.04 -5.39 -5.63
N VAL A 318 14.87 -6.39 -5.85
CA VAL A 318 15.57 -7.13 -4.79
C VAL A 318 17.06 -7.11 -5.10
N ALA A 319 17.81 -6.55 -4.17
CA ALA A 319 19.27 -6.51 -4.26
C ALA A 319 19.87 -7.90 -4.01
N GLU A 320 20.65 -8.41 -4.95
CA GLU A 320 21.39 -9.67 -4.83
C GLU A 320 22.87 -9.47 -5.04
N THR A 321 23.66 -10.47 -4.64
CA THR A 321 25.15 -10.44 -4.76
C THR A 321 25.61 -10.34 -6.22
N ASN A 322 24.84 -10.91 -7.15
CA ASN A 322 25.18 -11.00 -8.58
C ASN A 322 24.43 -9.97 -9.45
N GLY A 323 23.87 -8.92 -8.87
CA GLY A 323 23.07 -7.91 -9.56
C GLY A 323 21.61 -7.89 -9.10
N ASP A 324 20.94 -6.79 -9.33
CA ASP A 324 19.58 -6.59 -8.88
C ASP A 324 18.60 -7.47 -9.67
N LEU A 325 17.63 -8.03 -8.95
CA LEU A 325 16.52 -8.79 -9.50
C LEU A 325 15.27 -7.91 -9.49
N VAL A 326 14.77 -7.55 -10.67
CA VAL A 326 13.61 -6.68 -10.84
C VAL A 326 12.39 -7.52 -11.18
N TYR A 327 11.37 -7.47 -10.33
CA TYR A 327 10.09 -8.14 -10.59
C TYR A 327 9.22 -7.27 -11.49
N ILE A 328 8.75 -7.85 -12.58
CA ILE A 328 8.06 -7.17 -13.64
C ILE A 328 6.76 -7.90 -13.94
N ARG A 329 5.66 -7.14 -14.06
CA ARG A 329 4.42 -7.62 -14.63
C ARG A 329 4.29 -7.15 -16.08
N VAL A 330 4.09 -8.07 -17.01
CA VAL A 330 3.80 -7.78 -18.42
C VAL A 330 2.30 -7.55 -18.58
N TYR A 331 1.91 -6.43 -19.19
CA TYR A 331 0.51 -6.09 -19.46
C TYR A 331 0.10 -6.32 -20.91
N SER A 332 1.01 -6.07 -21.86
CA SER A 332 0.77 -6.26 -23.30
C SER A 332 2.05 -6.66 -24.01
N GLY A 333 1.93 -7.24 -25.19
CA GLY A 333 3.06 -7.67 -26.00
C GLY A 333 3.81 -8.87 -25.41
N GLU A 334 4.91 -9.25 -26.04
CA GLU A 334 5.83 -10.28 -25.55
C GLU A 334 7.18 -9.65 -25.21
N MET A 335 7.79 -10.11 -24.13
CA MET A 335 9.12 -9.75 -23.67
C MET A 335 10.07 -10.95 -23.88
N LYS A 336 11.28 -10.71 -24.42
CA LYS A 336 12.27 -11.77 -24.69
C LYS A 336 13.64 -11.40 -24.12
N PRO A 337 14.41 -12.40 -23.65
CA PRO A 337 15.80 -12.16 -23.23
C PRO A 337 16.64 -11.65 -24.41
N GLY A 338 17.53 -10.72 -24.13
CA GLY A 338 18.41 -10.11 -25.14
C GLY A 338 17.82 -8.94 -25.90
N GLU A 339 16.51 -8.70 -25.82
CA GLU A 339 15.87 -7.53 -26.42
C GLU A 339 16.03 -6.28 -25.56
N THR A 340 15.83 -5.12 -26.19
CA THR A 340 15.99 -3.82 -25.56
C THR A 340 14.65 -3.11 -25.47
N TYR A 341 14.34 -2.61 -24.29
CA TYR A 341 13.11 -1.90 -23.98
C TYR A 341 13.43 -0.49 -23.47
N THR A 342 12.48 0.42 -23.59
CA THR A 342 12.66 1.79 -23.09
C THR A 342 12.06 1.90 -21.69
N ASN A 343 12.87 2.37 -20.73
CA ASN A 343 12.39 2.83 -19.46
C ASN A 343 11.82 4.25 -19.64
N VAL A 344 10.50 4.39 -19.48
CA VAL A 344 9.80 5.63 -19.80
C VAL A 344 10.13 6.77 -18.86
N ILE A 345 10.49 6.48 -17.60
CA ILE A 345 10.76 7.49 -16.58
C ILE A 345 12.05 8.25 -16.86
N ASN A 346 13.11 7.55 -17.23
CA ASN A 346 14.44 8.13 -17.48
C ASN A 346 14.81 8.20 -18.97
N GLY A 347 13.98 7.67 -19.86
CA GLY A 347 14.20 7.63 -21.30
C GLY A 347 15.34 6.69 -21.75
N LYS A 348 15.95 5.93 -20.84
CA LYS A 348 17.05 5.04 -21.15
C LYS A 348 16.59 3.74 -21.76
N LYS A 349 17.41 3.19 -22.64
CA LYS A 349 17.21 1.86 -23.21
C LYS A 349 17.89 0.82 -22.33
N GLU A 350 17.13 -0.19 -21.94
CA GLU A 350 17.57 -1.26 -21.05
C GLU A 350 17.49 -2.61 -21.76
N ARG A 351 18.53 -3.41 -21.63
CA ARG A 351 18.58 -4.76 -22.20
C ARG A 351 18.39 -5.79 -21.10
N ILE A 352 17.36 -6.61 -21.22
CA ILE A 352 17.09 -7.71 -20.29
C ILE A 352 18.02 -8.89 -20.62
N ALA A 353 18.93 -9.22 -19.71
CA ALA A 353 19.84 -10.34 -19.92
C ALA A 353 19.10 -11.69 -19.81
N ARG A 354 18.33 -11.89 -18.74
CA ARG A 354 17.54 -13.09 -18.44
C ARG A 354 16.36 -12.73 -17.58
N PHE A 355 15.32 -13.55 -17.62
CA PHE A 355 14.24 -13.49 -16.63
C PHE A 355 13.78 -14.90 -16.24
N TYR A 356 13.18 -14.97 -15.06
CA TYR A 356 12.82 -16.21 -14.41
C TYR A 356 11.39 -16.16 -13.91
N ARG A 357 10.70 -17.31 -13.93
CA ARG A 357 9.54 -17.55 -13.11
C ARG A 357 10.03 -18.08 -11.76
N MET A 358 9.53 -17.49 -10.68
CA MET A 358 9.90 -17.89 -9.32
C MET A 358 8.92 -18.95 -8.83
N MET A 359 9.41 -20.14 -8.54
CA MET A 359 8.61 -21.24 -7.95
C MET A 359 9.22 -21.60 -6.59
N GLY A 360 8.71 -20.96 -5.55
CA GLY A 360 9.34 -21.02 -4.23
C GLY A 360 10.75 -20.43 -4.28
N ASP A 361 11.74 -21.19 -3.88
CA ASP A 361 13.18 -20.89 -3.93
C ASP A 361 13.84 -21.15 -5.28
N LYS A 362 13.11 -21.80 -6.21
CA LYS A 362 13.65 -22.21 -7.52
C LYS A 362 13.39 -21.14 -8.58
N ARG A 363 14.40 -20.92 -9.44
CA ARG A 363 14.32 -20.03 -10.61
C ARG A 363 14.20 -20.86 -11.87
N ILE A 364 13.10 -20.71 -12.57
CA ILE A 364 12.88 -21.35 -13.86
C ILE A 364 13.12 -20.30 -14.94
N SER A 365 14.16 -20.51 -15.77
CA SER A 365 14.44 -19.62 -16.90
C SER A 365 13.33 -19.71 -17.92
N LEU A 366 12.91 -18.55 -18.42
CA LEU A 366 11.90 -18.43 -19.46
C LEU A 366 12.51 -17.90 -20.75
N GLU A 367 12.05 -18.41 -21.89
CA GLU A 367 12.43 -17.95 -23.23
C GLU A 367 11.64 -16.71 -23.65
N LYS A 368 10.45 -16.51 -23.10
CA LYS A 368 9.58 -15.36 -23.32
C LYS A 368 8.62 -15.15 -22.14
N ALA A 369 8.17 -13.93 -21.98
CA ALA A 369 7.09 -13.57 -21.07
C ALA A 369 6.02 -12.79 -21.84
N GLY A 370 4.76 -13.16 -21.64
CA GLY A 370 3.61 -12.55 -22.29
C GLY A 370 2.71 -11.77 -21.31
N PRO A 371 1.59 -11.22 -21.81
CA PRO A 371 0.64 -10.51 -20.98
C PRO A 371 0.18 -11.36 -19.78
N GLY A 372 0.09 -10.74 -18.61
CA GLY A 372 -0.28 -11.45 -17.37
C GLY A 372 0.86 -12.17 -16.67
N ASP A 373 2.00 -12.40 -17.30
CA ASP A 373 3.15 -13.01 -16.63
C ASP A 373 3.79 -12.07 -15.62
N ILE A 374 4.19 -12.66 -14.49
CA ILE A 374 5.02 -12.01 -13.46
C ILE A 374 6.38 -12.70 -13.50
N VAL A 375 7.40 -11.95 -13.82
CA VAL A 375 8.76 -12.46 -14.00
C VAL A 375 9.78 -11.65 -13.20
N ALA A 376 10.88 -12.29 -12.81
CA ALA A 376 12.01 -11.67 -12.18
C ALA A 376 13.14 -11.50 -13.22
N ALA A 377 13.47 -10.28 -13.61
CA ALA A 377 14.44 -9.93 -14.63
C ALA A 377 15.79 -9.54 -14.03
N MET A 378 16.86 -9.92 -14.71
CA MET A 378 18.25 -9.53 -14.40
C MET A 378 18.86 -8.71 -15.54
N GLY A 379 19.81 -7.84 -15.19
CA GLY A 379 20.54 -7.02 -16.15
C GLY A 379 19.95 -5.62 -16.36
N LEU A 380 18.95 -5.24 -15.58
CA LEU A 380 18.36 -3.91 -15.58
C LEU A 380 19.14 -3.02 -14.60
N ALA A 381 19.88 -2.04 -15.13
CA ALA A 381 20.75 -1.17 -14.31
C ALA A 381 20.03 0.09 -13.79
N GLU A 382 19.04 0.57 -14.53
CA GLU A 382 18.37 1.85 -14.29
C GLU A 382 16.85 1.72 -14.18
N THR A 383 16.36 0.47 -14.02
CA THR A 383 14.93 0.19 -13.84
C THR A 383 14.66 -0.18 -12.39
N TYR A 384 13.80 0.60 -11.76
CA TYR A 384 13.44 0.46 -10.35
C TYR A 384 11.94 0.33 -10.17
N THR A 385 11.54 0.10 -8.95
CA THR A 385 10.14 0.00 -8.56
C THR A 385 9.33 1.21 -9.01
N GLY A 386 8.21 0.96 -9.71
CA GLY A 386 7.32 1.97 -10.28
C GLY A 386 7.67 2.38 -11.71
N ASN A 387 8.77 1.88 -12.29
CA ASN A 387 9.14 2.20 -13.66
C ASN A 387 8.34 1.37 -14.68
N THR A 388 7.98 2.01 -15.80
CA THR A 388 7.39 1.36 -16.95
C THR A 388 8.47 1.04 -17.97
N LEU A 389 8.52 -0.23 -18.39
CA LEU A 389 9.26 -0.69 -19.57
C LEU A 389 8.28 -0.85 -20.74
N CYS A 390 8.66 -0.33 -21.91
CA CYS A 390 7.80 -0.41 -23.08
C CYS A 390 8.59 -0.57 -24.37
N ASP A 391 7.85 -0.86 -25.44
CA ASP A 391 8.35 -0.85 -26.82
C ASP A 391 8.91 0.54 -27.14
N PRO A 392 10.17 0.64 -27.66
CA PRO A 392 10.79 1.90 -28.03
C PRO A 392 10.01 2.72 -29.07
N ASP A 393 9.31 2.04 -30.00
CA ASP A 393 8.64 2.66 -31.14
C ASP A 393 7.20 3.12 -30.78
N GLN A 394 6.58 2.49 -29.76
CA GLN A 394 5.23 2.81 -29.32
C GLN A 394 5.18 2.99 -27.80
N PRO A 395 5.81 4.06 -27.28
CA PRO A 395 5.99 4.24 -25.85
C PRO A 395 4.67 4.55 -25.14
N ILE A 396 4.52 3.95 -23.95
CA ILE A 396 3.43 4.21 -23.01
C ILE A 396 4.01 4.32 -21.60
N ALA A 397 3.60 5.32 -20.85
CA ALA A 397 3.82 5.38 -19.40
C ALA A 397 2.56 4.84 -18.73
N LEU A 398 2.66 3.70 -18.05
CA LEU A 398 1.58 3.18 -17.23
C LEU A 398 1.40 4.07 -16.01
N GLU A 399 0.20 4.07 -15.46
CA GLU A 399 -0.09 4.83 -14.24
C GLU A 399 0.90 4.51 -13.13
N ALA A 400 1.53 5.54 -12.58
CA ALA A 400 2.51 5.39 -11.53
C ALA A 400 1.86 4.96 -10.21
N ILE A 401 2.54 4.11 -9.46
CA ILE A 401 2.12 3.76 -8.10
C ILE A 401 2.24 5.03 -7.23
N GLN A 402 1.15 5.43 -6.60
CA GLN A 402 1.16 6.55 -5.66
C GLN A 402 1.64 6.07 -4.30
N PHE A 403 2.85 6.48 -3.92
CA PHE A 403 3.39 6.14 -2.61
C PHE A 403 3.03 7.20 -1.56
N PRO A 404 2.66 6.79 -0.34
CA PRO A 404 2.46 7.71 0.76
C PRO A 404 3.76 8.45 1.10
N LYS A 405 3.63 9.67 1.63
CA LYS A 405 4.79 10.45 2.06
C LYS A 405 5.32 9.93 3.39
N PRO A 406 6.65 9.95 3.59
CA PRO A 406 7.24 9.68 4.90
C PRO A 406 6.68 10.60 5.97
N VAL A 407 6.46 10.06 7.16
CA VAL A 407 5.91 10.80 8.31
C VAL A 407 6.89 10.97 9.46
N ILE A 408 7.94 10.14 9.50
CA ILE A 408 9.00 10.18 10.53
C ILE A 408 10.36 10.38 9.87
N SER A 409 11.22 11.16 10.51
CA SER A 409 12.61 11.39 10.07
C SER A 409 13.57 11.23 11.24
N GLN A 410 14.75 10.68 10.98
CA GLN A 410 15.79 10.52 12.00
C GLN A 410 17.16 10.83 11.38
N ALA A 411 18.07 11.41 12.19
CA ALA A 411 19.43 11.61 11.77
C ALA A 411 20.18 10.26 11.76
N LEU A 412 20.80 9.93 10.63
CA LEU A 412 21.62 8.75 10.47
C LEU A 412 23.07 9.12 10.81
N THR A 413 23.62 8.49 11.84
CA THR A 413 25.02 8.65 12.20
C THR A 413 25.78 7.34 11.98
N PHE A 414 27.00 7.42 11.48
CA PHE A 414 27.84 6.25 11.31
C PHE A 414 29.30 6.52 11.72
N ALA A 415 29.95 5.47 12.21
CA ALA A 415 31.32 5.56 12.71
C ALA A 415 32.29 5.95 11.62
N LYS A 416 33.29 6.77 11.95
CA LYS A 416 34.35 7.22 11.02
C LYS A 416 35.21 6.07 10.44
N THR A 417 35.12 4.88 11.04
CA THR A 417 35.78 3.66 10.58
C THR A 417 35.11 3.05 9.35
N LEU A 418 33.86 3.40 9.07
CA LEU A 418 33.13 2.96 7.89
C LEU A 418 33.46 3.85 6.69
N ASP A 419 33.55 3.23 5.52
CA ASP A 419 33.70 3.96 4.26
C ASP A 419 32.40 4.69 3.93
N ALA A 420 32.45 6.02 4.01
CA ALA A 420 31.28 6.87 3.74
C ALA A 420 30.75 6.70 2.31
N GLY A 421 31.62 6.38 1.33
CA GLY A 421 31.21 6.08 -0.04
C GLY A 421 30.35 4.82 -0.10
N LYS A 422 30.79 3.74 0.53
CA LYS A 422 30.02 2.48 0.60
C LYS A 422 28.70 2.63 1.34
N VAL A 423 28.68 3.39 2.44
CA VAL A 423 27.44 3.70 3.17
C VAL A 423 26.48 4.48 2.27
N GLY A 424 26.99 5.49 1.56
CA GLY A 424 26.18 6.29 0.62
C GLY A 424 25.63 5.47 -0.55
N GLU A 425 26.44 4.58 -1.14
CA GLU A 425 25.96 3.67 -2.19
C GLU A 425 24.88 2.70 -1.70
N ALA A 426 25.09 2.10 -0.52
CA ALA A 426 24.13 1.19 0.08
C ALA A 426 22.81 1.92 0.44
N LEU A 427 22.91 3.14 0.97
CA LEU A 427 21.75 3.96 1.30
C LEU A 427 20.97 4.37 0.04
N ASN A 428 21.66 4.81 -1.01
CA ASN A 428 21.03 5.11 -2.30
C ASN A 428 20.32 3.88 -2.89
N ARG A 429 20.88 2.69 -2.69
CA ARG A 429 20.27 1.43 -3.12
C ARG A 429 18.98 1.15 -2.37
N LEU A 430 18.96 1.31 -1.04
CA LEU A 430 17.76 1.16 -0.22
C LEU A 430 16.65 2.14 -0.62
N VAL A 431 17.00 3.41 -0.89
CA VAL A 431 16.03 4.41 -1.36
C VAL A 431 15.47 4.09 -2.74
N ARG A 432 16.25 3.43 -3.59
CA ARG A 432 15.77 2.95 -4.90
C ARG A 432 14.82 1.77 -4.77
N ASP A 433 15.12 0.85 -3.84
CA ASP A 433 14.28 -0.32 -3.59
C ASP A 433 12.96 0.06 -2.90
N ASP A 434 12.98 1.09 -2.05
CA ASP A 434 11.82 1.57 -1.33
C ASP A 434 11.55 3.06 -1.57
N PRO A 435 10.62 3.42 -2.45
CA PRO A 435 10.25 4.81 -2.75
C PRO A 435 9.66 5.60 -1.59
N THR A 436 9.22 4.95 -0.49
CA THR A 436 8.75 5.62 0.73
C THR A 436 9.88 5.97 1.68
N LEU A 437 11.08 5.41 1.46
CA LEU A 437 12.29 5.82 2.14
C LEU A 437 12.88 7.03 1.42
N LYS A 438 13.16 8.11 2.15
CA LYS A 438 13.80 9.31 1.60
C LYS A 438 15.04 9.64 2.41
N THR A 439 16.03 10.18 1.73
CA THR A 439 17.25 10.67 2.37
C THR A 439 17.61 12.04 1.84
N HIS A 440 18.06 12.90 2.73
CA HIS A 440 18.64 14.19 2.37
C HIS A 440 19.71 14.57 3.38
N THR A 441 20.58 15.48 3.00
CA THR A 441 21.54 16.07 3.93
C THR A 441 20.96 17.33 4.48
N ASP A 442 20.95 17.46 5.79
CA ASP A 442 20.55 18.67 6.48
C ASP A 442 21.58 19.78 6.19
N ASP A 443 21.11 20.93 5.74
CA ASP A 443 21.99 22.03 5.30
C ASP A 443 22.74 22.68 6.46
N GLU A 444 22.20 22.66 7.67
CA GLU A 444 22.78 23.27 8.87
C GLU A 444 23.70 22.30 9.59
N THR A 445 23.22 21.12 9.95
CA THR A 445 23.98 20.14 10.74
C THR A 445 24.90 19.27 9.90
N LYS A 446 24.69 19.20 8.57
CA LYS A 446 25.35 18.30 7.63
C LYS A 446 25.09 16.80 7.92
N ASP A 447 24.11 16.51 8.75
CA ASP A 447 23.69 15.15 9.03
C ASP A 447 22.95 14.56 7.84
N THR A 448 23.08 13.26 7.65
CA THR A 448 22.21 12.51 6.73
C THR A 448 20.90 12.21 7.43
N ILE A 449 19.81 12.77 6.96
CA ILE A 449 18.47 12.50 7.47
C ILE A 449 17.84 11.39 6.66
N ILE A 450 17.31 10.39 7.33
CA ILE A 450 16.53 9.31 6.74
C ILE A 450 15.07 9.43 7.20
N SER A 451 14.14 9.36 6.25
CA SER A 451 12.70 9.53 6.49
C SER A 451 11.94 8.30 5.98
N GLY A 452 10.94 7.84 6.75
CA GLY A 452 10.15 6.65 6.46
C GLY A 452 8.73 6.72 7.02
N MET A 453 8.00 5.60 6.92
CA MET A 453 6.60 5.50 7.28
C MET A 453 6.35 5.28 8.77
N GLY A 454 7.34 4.79 9.51
CA GLY A 454 7.26 4.52 10.95
C GLY A 454 8.60 4.11 11.54
N GLU A 455 8.66 3.95 12.86
CA GLU A 455 9.88 3.54 13.57
C GLU A 455 10.38 2.17 13.10
N LEU A 456 9.48 1.19 13.00
CA LEU A 456 9.82 -0.15 12.56
C LEU A 456 10.36 -0.16 11.13
N HIS A 457 9.79 0.67 10.24
CA HIS A 457 10.27 0.83 8.88
C HIS A 457 11.73 1.34 8.84
N LEU A 458 12.05 2.37 9.64
CA LEU A 458 13.41 2.90 9.74
C LEU A 458 14.38 1.92 10.39
N GLU A 459 13.99 1.24 11.47
CA GLU A 459 14.81 0.19 12.11
C GLU A 459 15.21 -0.90 11.10
N ILE A 460 14.25 -1.43 10.35
CA ILE A 460 14.49 -2.46 9.34
C ILE A 460 15.40 -1.95 8.24
N SER A 461 15.20 -0.70 7.79
CA SER A 461 16.05 -0.08 6.79
C SER A 461 17.50 0.04 7.26
N ILE A 462 17.73 0.37 8.53
CA ILE A 462 19.07 0.40 9.13
C ILE A 462 19.68 -0.99 9.27
N GLU A 463 18.91 -1.98 9.63
CA GLU A 463 19.41 -3.37 9.69
C GLU A 463 19.81 -3.89 8.30
N LYS A 464 19.02 -3.54 7.26
CA LYS A 464 19.39 -3.81 5.86
C LYS A 464 20.67 -3.04 5.46
N LEU A 465 20.80 -1.78 5.86
CA LEU A 465 21.99 -0.97 5.62
C LEU A 465 23.24 -1.59 6.28
N LYS A 466 23.16 -1.96 7.55
CA LYS A 466 24.25 -2.63 8.29
C LYS A 466 24.72 -3.87 7.54
N ARG A 467 23.78 -4.72 7.12
CA ARG A 467 24.09 -5.93 6.36
C ARG A 467 24.78 -5.61 5.02
N ALA A 468 24.30 -4.59 4.30
CA ALA A 468 24.87 -4.19 3.00
C ALA A 468 26.33 -3.70 3.11
N VAL A 469 26.69 -3.06 4.22
CA VAL A 469 28.06 -2.57 4.47
C VAL A 469 28.92 -3.52 5.31
N GLY A 470 28.42 -4.71 5.64
CA GLY A 470 29.16 -5.74 6.38
C GLY A 470 29.28 -5.49 7.87
N VAL A 471 28.40 -4.69 8.46
CA VAL A 471 28.32 -4.44 9.91
C VAL A 471 27.43 -5.51 10.57
N ALA A 472 27.89 -6.07 11.69
CA ALA A 472 27.10 -7.03 12.44
C ALA A 472 25.81 -6.39 12.99
N GLN A 473 24.69 -7.10 12.97
CA GLN A 473 23.40 -6.59 13.45
C GLN A 473 23.45 -6.16 14.93
N GLU A 474 24.22 -6.86 15.73
CA GLU A 474 24.39 -6.60 17.16
C GLU A 474 25.24 -5.36 17.45
N ASP A 475 25.98 -4.85 16.46
CA ASP A 475 26.77 -3.63 16.60
C ASP A 475 25.90 -2.39 16.50
N THR A 476 25.50 -1.88 17.66
CA THR A 476 24.67 -0.68 17.80
C THR A 476 25.48 0.62 17.73
N LYS A 477 26.82 0.56 17.61
CA LYS A 477 27.69 1.74 17.66
C LYS A 477 28.14 2.23 16.30
N GLN A 478 28.20 1.33 15.30
CA GLN A 478 28.73 1.70 13.99
C GLN A 478 27.73 2.44 13.10
N ILE A 479 26.45 2.09 13.18
CA ILE A 479 25.36 2.80 12.49
C ILE A 479 24.20 2.95 13.45
N THR A 480 23.78 4.18 13.70
CA THR A 480 22.71 4.52 14.66
C THR A 480 21.74 5.53 14.08
N LEU A 481 20.51 5.46 14.55
CA LEU A 481 19.51 6.50 14.35
C LEU A 481 19.51 7.44 15.56
N GLY A 482 19.51 8.73 15.27
CA GLY A 482 19.30 9.78 16.27
C GLY A 482 17.86 9.80 16.77
N ARG A 483 17.52 10.84 17.58
CA ARG A 483 16.13 11.00 18.03
C ARG A 483 15.19 11.19 16.84
N PRO A 484 13.97 10.63 16.88
CA PRO A 484 12.98 10.84 15.84
C PRO A 484 12.61 12.32 15.72
N ARG A 485 12.53 12.81 14.48
CA ARG A 485 12.06 14.16 14.16
C ARG A 485 10.66 14.04 13.54
N VAL A 486 9.77 14.90 13.96
CA VAL A 486 8.40 14.96 13.44
C VAL A 486 8.37 15.87 12.22
N ALA A 487 7.71 15.45 11.16
CA ALA A 487 7.52 16.27 9.96
C ALA A 487 6.41 17.30 10.20
N TYR A 488 6.74 18.36 10.94
CA TYR A 488 5.82 19.49 11.13
C TYR A 488 5.50 20.19 9.82
N ARG A 489 4.36 20.83 9.75
CA ARG A 489 3.91 21.73 8.69
C ARG A 489 3.49 23.05 9.28
N GLN A 490 3.28 24.05 8.45
CA GLN A 490 2.74 25.34 8.90
C GLN A 490 1.75 25.88 7.88
N CYS A 491 0.80 26.67 8.36
CA CYS A 491 -0.11 27.43 7.53
C CYS A 491 -0.18 28.89 8.04
N LEU A 492 -0.67 29.78 7.18
CA LEU A 492 -0.95 31.15 7.61
C LEU A 492 -2.18 31.17 8.53
N ALA A 493 -2.13 31.92 9.62
CA ALA A 493 -3.24 31.99 10.56
C ALA A 493 -4.43 32.82 10.04
N ARG A 494 -4.18 33.72 9.10
CA ARG A 494 -5.22 34.57 8.47
C ARG A 494 -4.81 35.02 7.08
N LEU A 495 -5.81 35.37 6.28
CA LEU A 495 -5.63 35.99 4.97
C LEU A 495 -4.91 37.33 5.11
N VAL A 496 -3.97 37.60 4.20
CA VAL A 496 -3.34 38.91 4.00
C VAL A 496 -3.26 39.24 2.53
N ASP A 497 -3.48 40.53 2.23
CA ASP A 497 -3.45 41.05 0.87
C ASP A 497 -2.70 42.38 0.91
N PHE A 498 -1.56 42.48 0.21
CA PHE A 498 -0.74 43.69 0.26
C PHE A 498 0.26 43.78 -0.87
N GLN A 499 0.69 45.01 -1.13
CA GLN A 499 1.73 45.32 -2.08
C GLN A 499 3.10 45.29 -1.43
N TYR A 500 4.06 44.58 -2.04
CA TYR A 500 5.47 44.60 -1.61
C TYR A 500 6.34 45.23 -2.70
N LYS A 501 7.25 46.14 -2.27
CA LYS A 501 8.21 46.81 -3.14
C LYS A 501 9.62 46.38 -2.81
N PHE A 502 10.30 45.78 -3.76
CA PHE A 502 11.70 45.47 -3.71
C PHE A 502 12.49 46.47 -4.53
N ALA A 503 13.35 47.24 -3.89
CA ALA A 503 14.22 48.20 -4.55
C ALA A 503 15.60 48.17 -3.90
N LYS A 504 16.61 47.67 -4.59
CA LYS A 504 18.02 47.68 -4.16
C LYS A 504 18.90 48.28 -5.23
N GLN A 505 19.77 49.22 -4.86
CA GLN A 505 20.75 49.82 -5.74
C GLN A 505 22.15 49.63 -5.11
N THR A 506 22.97 48.82 -5.72
CA THR A 506 24.34 48.52 -5.28
C THR A 506 25.29 48.73 -6.44
N GLY A 507 25.74 50.00 -6.64
CA GLY A 507 26.89 50.33 -7.52
C GLY A 507 26.82 49.81 -8.94
N GLY A 508 25.67 49.81 -9.62
CA GLY A 508 25.46 49.28 -10.99
C GLY A 508 23.97 49.33 -11.38
N ARG A 509 23.51 48.41 -12.25
CA ARG A 509 22.12 48.29 -12.62
C ARG A 509 21.28 47.96 -11.37
N GLY A 510 20.27 48.76 -11.05
CA GLY A 510 19.40 48.56 -9.88
C GLY A 510 18.56 47.29 -10.01
N LYS A 511 18.02 46.82 -8.91
CA LYS A 511 16.98 45.77 -8.88
C LYS A 511 15.68 46.38 -8.39
N PHE A 512 14.64 46.35 -9.25
CA PHE A 512 13.34 46.91 -8.93
C PHE A 512 12.23 45.93 -9.31
N ALA A 513 11.32 45.64 -8.37
CA ALA A 513 10.09 44.92 -8.61
C ALA A 513 9.03 45.32 -7.60
N VAL A 514 7.80 45.39 -8.02
CA VAL A 514 6.62 45.55 -7.14
C VAL A 514 5.63 44.47 -7.49
N ILE A 515 5.18 43.75 -6.48
CA ILE A 515 4.13 42.74 -6.60
C ILE A 515 3.04 42.99 -5.57
N ASP A 516 1.81 42.71 -5.93
CA ASP A 516 0.63 42.78 -5.08
C ASP A 516 0.01 41.40 -5.04
N VAL A 517 0.08 40.76 -3.87
CA VAL A 517 -0.24 39.34 -3.73
C VAL A 517 -1.18 39.15 -2.55
N LYS A 518 -2.25 38.42 -2.80
CA LYS A 518 -3.17 37.94 -1.78
C LYS A 518 -2.78 36.52 -1.37
N PHE A 519 -2.54 36.34 -0.10
CA PHE A 519 -2.20 35.08 0.53
C PHE A 519 -3.42 34.55 1.29
N THR A 520 -4.00 33.46 0.82
CA THR A 520 -5.22 32.88 1.39
C THR A 520 -4.94 31.52 1.98
N PRO A 521 -5.02 31.32 3.31
CA PRO A 521 -5.05 29.99 3.89
C PRO A 521 -6.34 29.26 3.45
N LEU A 522 -6.22 28.03 2.99
CA LEU A 522 -7.34 27.24 2.48
C LEU A 522 -7.93 26.36 3.58
N THR A 523 -9.26 26.27 3.62
CA THR A 523 -9.94 25.27 4.45
C THR A 523 -9.90 23.90 3.80
N PRO A 524 -10.10 22.79 4.56
CA PRO A 524 -10.15 21.45 3.99
C PRO A 524 -11.15 21.31 2.83
N GLU A 525 -12.32 21.93 2.94
CA GLU A 525 -13.35 21.91 1.90
C GLU A 525 -12.89 22.62 0.63
N GLN A 526 -12.20 23.75 0.76
CA GLN A 526 -11.62 24.48 -0.37
C GLN A 526 -10.48 23.70 -1.05
N VAL A 527 -9.70 22.98 -0.26
CA VAL A 527 -8.66 22.09 -0.79
C VAL A 527 -9.28 20.95 -1.61
N GLU A 528 -10.33 20.30 -1.07
CA GLU A 528 -11.06 19.25 -1.79
C GLU A 528 -11.69 19.76 -3.09
N GLU A 529 -12.26 20.96 -3.07
CA GLU A 529 -12.83 21.60 -4.24
C GLU A 529 -11.77 21.85 -5.32
N LYS A 530 -10.61 22.41 -4.94
CA LYS A 530 -9.49 22.65 -5.87
C LYS A 530 -8.91 21.36 -6.45
N VAL A 531 -8.75 20.33 -5.62
CA VAL A 531 -8.29 19.02 -6.09
C VAL A 531 -9.28 18.47 -7.13
N ARG A 532 -10.59 18.57 -6.87
CA ARG A 532 -11.63 18.13 -7.79
C ARG A 532 -11.62 18.91 -9.09
N GLU A 533 -11.51 20.25 -9.03
CA GLU A 533 -11.38 21.12 -10.21
C GLU A 533 -10.18 20.71 -11.07
N ILE A 534 -9.03 20.44 -10.44
CA ILE A 534 -7.81 20.02 -11.14
C ILE A 534 -7.99 18.64 -11.78
N GLU A 535 -8.65 17.72 -11.10
CA GLU A 535 -8.94 16.38 -11.63
C GLU A 535 -9.96 16.45 -12.78
N GLU A 536 -10.97 17.33 -12.70
CA GLU A 536 -11.97 17.54 -13.75
C GLU A 536 -11.39 18.18 -15.02
N LEU A 537 -10.33 19.01 -14.90
CA LEU A 537 -9.61 19.55 -16.06
C LEU A 537 -8.99 18.46 -16.92
N ASN A 538 -8.79 17.26 -16.38
CA ASN A 538 -8.24 16.08 -17.05
C ASN A 538 -6.97 16.38 -17.88
N ASP A 539 -6.19 17.41 -17.47
CA ASP A 539 -4.91 17.79 -18.07
C ASP A 539 -3.77 17.05 -17.36
N PRO A 540 -3.10 16.10 -18.00
CA PRO A 540 -2.02 15.35 -17.40
C PRO A 540 -0.80 16.20 -16.97
N LYS A 541 -0.76 17.47 -17.39
CA LYS A 541 0.27 18.43 -16.99
C LYS A 541 -0.05 19.13 -15.67
N VAL A 542 -1.32 19.18 -15.29
CA VAL A 542 -1.78 19.84 -14.07
C VAL A 542 -2.10 18.76 -13.04
N LYS A 543 -1.25 18.65 -12.02
CA LYS A 543 -1.47 17.73 -10.90
C LYS A 543 -1.71 18.53 -9.63
N PRO A 544 -2.54 18.03 -8.71
CA PRO A 544 -2.67 18.62 -7.40
C PRO A 544 -1.30 18.79 -6.73
N ASP A 545 -1.04 19.96 -6.17
CA ASP A 545 0.20 20.18 -5.43
C ASP A 545 0.20 19.31 -4.17
N PRO A 546 1.26 18.58 -3.89
CA PRO A 546 1.30 17.68 -2.74
C PRO A 546 1.19 18.37 -1.38
N ASN A 547 1.42 19.67 -1.30
CA ASN A 547 1.25 20.49 -0.08
C ASN A 547 0.04 21.41 -0.18
N ASN A 548 -0.79 21.28 -1.23
CA ASN A 548 -1.93 22.15 -1.52
C ASN A 548 -1.52 23.62 -1.61
N VAL A 549 -0.38 23.90 -2.26
CA VAL A 549 0.10 25.26 -2.48
C VAL A 549 -0.18 25.66 -3.93
N TYR A 550 -1.10 26.57 -4.12
CA TYR A 550 -1.61 26.96 -5.43
C TYR A 550 -1.22 28.39 -5.80
N PHE A 551 -0.92 28.62 -7.07
CA PHE A 551 -0.61 29.93 -7.60
C PHE A 551 -1.68 30.33 -8.63
N VAL A 552 -2.29 31.48 -8.43
CA VAL A 552 -3.28 32.09 -9.30
C VAL A 552 -2.68 33.36 -9.89
N ASN A 553 -2.81 33.51 -11.20
CA ASN A 553 -2.38 34.70 -11.92
C ASN A 553 -3.59 35.51 -12.36
N SER A 554 -3.90 36.55 -11.63
CA SER A 554 -5.00 37.49 -11.89
C SER A 554 -4.52 38.82 -12.50
N ILE A 555 -3.28 38.87 -13.03
CA ILE A 555 -2.72 40.06 -13.66
C ILE A 555 -3.55 40.46 -14.88
N THR A 556 -4.04 41.70 -14.87
CA THR A 556 -4.76 42.31 -15.97
C THR A 556 -3.96 43.44 -16.63
N GLN A 557 -4.26 43.75 -17.89
CA GLN A 557 -3.69 44.89 -18.63
C GLN A 557 -2.16 44.93 -18.76
N GLY A 558 -1.47 43.80 -18.51
CA GLY A 558 -0.02 43.76 -18.65
C GLY A 558 0.77 44.55 -17.59
N ALA A 559 0.22 44.71 -16.38
CA ALA A 559 0.87 45.42 -15.26
C ALA A 559 2.26 44.85 -14.93
N ILE A 560 2.47 43.56 -15.17
CA ILE A 560 3.78 42.88 -15.13
C ILE A 560 3.98 42.18 -16.48
N PRO A 561 5.15 42.31 -17.14
CA PRO A 561 5.50 41.51 -18.31
C PRO A 561 5.38 40.02 -18.04
N LYS A 562 4.80 39.27 -19.00
CA LYS A 562 4.54 37.84 -18.86
C LYS A 562 5.79 37.02 -18.52
N GLU A 563 6.95 37.48 -18.93
CA GLU A 563 8.24 36.83 -18.69
C GLU A 563 8.70 36.85 -17.21
N TYR A 564 8.14 37.75 -16.38
CA TYR A 564 8.50 37.84 -14.94
C TYR A 564 7.54 37.06 -14.02
N ILE A 565 6.34 36.71 -14.50
CA ILE A 565 5.34 35.98 -13.71
C ILE A 565 5.85 34.63 -13.23
N PRO A 566 6.53 33.81 -14.07
CA PRO A 566 7.10 32.54 -13.62
C PRO A 566 8.11 32.71 -12.48
N SER A 567 8.90 33.78 -12.50
CA SER A 567 9.87 34.07 -11.43
C SER A 567 9.21 34.47 -10.12
N VAL A 568 8.06 35.11 -10.16
CA VAL A 568 7.25 35.39 -8.97
C VAL A 568 6.70 34.09 -8.38
N GLU A 569 6.13 33.24 -9.22
CA GLU A 569 5.61 31.93 -8.79
C GLU A 569 6.71 31.08 -8.17
N GLU A 570 7.87 30.97 -8.81
CA GLU A 570 9.03 30.23 -8.33
C GLU A 570 9.49 30.75 -6.95
N GLY A 571 9.61 32.06 -6.79
CA GLY A 571 10.01 32.68 -5.53
C GLY A 571 9.00 32.42 -4.40
N LEU A 572 7.70 32.56 -4.65
CA LEU A 572 6.66 32.27 -3.66
C LEU A 572 6.65 30.79 -3.25
N ARG A 573 6.77 29.86 -4.22
CA ARG A 573 6.82 28.44 -3.96
C ARG A 573 8.07 28.03 -3.20
N GLU A 574 9.22 28.61 -3.52
CA GLU A 574 10.48 28.33 -2.80
C GLU A 574 10.42 28.83 -1.35
N ALA A 575 9.86 30.03 -1.12
CA ALA A 575 9.64 30.56 0.21
C ALA A 575 8.67 29.66 1.02
N ALA A 576 7.58 29.19 0.40
CA ALA A 576 6.62 28.30 1.05
C ALA A 576 7.21 26.93 1.41
N LYS A 577 8.21 26.43 0.67
CA LYS A 577 8.90 25.19 1.00
C LYS A 577 9.75 25.27 2.26
N LYS A 578 10.35 26.42 2.53
CA LYS A 578 11.33 26.59 3.61
C LYS A 578 10.71 27.24 4.86
N GLY A 579 9.82 28.21 4.67
CA GLY A 579 9.41 29.12 5.75
C GLY A 579 10.57 29.99 6.24
N TYR A 580 10.27 31.05 6.95
CA TYR A 580 11.31 31.93 7.52
C TYR A 580 11.30 31.94 9.05
N LYS A 581 10.13 31.86 9.67
CA LYS A 581 10.02 31.81 11.12
C LYS A 581 10.29 30.42 11.68
N TYR A 582 9.76 29.41 11.01
CA TYR A 582 10.01 28.01 11.32
C TYR A 582 10.48 27.30 10.05
N PRO A 583 11.45 26.39 10.13
CA PRO A 583 12.01 25.71 8.96
C PRO A 583 11.11 24.55 8.49
N PHE A 584 9.81 24.80 8.37
CA PHE A 584 8.85 23.78 7.93
C PHE A 584 8.09 24.25 6.69
N PRO A 585 7.73 23.34 5.77
CA PRO A 585 6.97 23.71 4.59
C PRO A 585 5.54 24.14 4.94
N PHE A 586 5.07 25.14 4.20
CA PHE A 586 3.67 25.56 4.23
C PHE A 586 2.77 24.58 3.50
N VAL A 587 1.54 24.46 3.99
CA VAL A 587 0.46 23.68 3.38
C VAL A 587 -0.82 24.51 3.31
N ASP A 588 -1.75 24.08 2.43
CA ASP A 588 -3.10 24.62 2.32
C ASP A 588 -3.09 26.16 2.10
N LEU A 589 -2.41 26.60 1.04
CA LEU A 589 -2.16 28.00 0.79
C LEU A 589 -2.36 28.36 -0.69
N GLU A 590 -3.03 29.47 -0.95
CA GLU A 590 -3.16 30.05 -2.27
C GLU A 590 -2.49 31.41 -2.36
N PHE A 591 -1.73 31.62 -3.43
CA PHE A 591 -1.16 32.91 -3.84
C PHE A 591 -1.90 33.45 -5.03
N ASP A 592 -2.58 34.59 -4.91
CA ASP A 592 -3.18 35.29 -6.03
C ASP A 592 -2.38 36.56 -6.34
N LEU A 593 -1.64 36.51 -7.44
CA LEU A 593 -0.90 37.66 -7.97
C LEU A 593 -1.83 38.49 -8.84
N HIS A 594 -2.32 39.62 -8.36
CA HIS A 594 -3.34 40.41 -9.02
C HIS A 594 -2.85 41.76 -9.55
N PHE A 595 -1.71 42.30 -9.06
CA PHE A 595 -1.13 43.53 -9.56
C PHE A 595 0.41 43.56 -9.35
N GLY A 596 1.06 44.52 -10.02
CA GLY A 596 2.48 44.80 -9.80
C GLY A 596 2.98 45.95 -10.68
N LYS A 597 4.26 46.30 -10.49
CA LYS A 597 4.92 47.35 -11.29
C LYS A 597 6.35 46.93 -11.62
N TYR A 598 6.81 47.30 -12.79
CA TYR A 598 8.15 47.12 -13.24
C TYR A 598 8.81 48.45 -13.66
N HIS A 599 10.11 48.42 -13.84
CA HIS A 599 10.90 49.52 -14.36
C HIS A 599 11.72 49.03 -15.55
N ASP A 600 11.66 49.75 -16.66
CA ASP A 600 12.22 49.31 -17.94
C ASP A 600 13.72 48.93 -17.89
N VAL A 601 14.50 49.56 -17.00
CA VAL A 601 15.95 49.36 -16.87
C VAL A 601 16.34 48.46 -15.69
N ASP A 602 15.65 48.58 -14.55
CA ASP A 602 16.03 47.96 -13.28
C ASP A 602 15.25 46.69 -12.94
N SER A 603 14.25 46.32 -13.75
CA SER A 603 13.51 45.09 -13.55
C SER A 603 14.17 43.91 -14.30
N SER A 604 14.10 42.74 -13.69
CA SER A 604 14.59 41.49 -14.24
C SER A 604 13.88 40.31 -13.56
N GLN A 605 13.98 39.13 -14.12
CA GLN A 605 13.48 37.89 -13.51
C GLN A 605 14.01 37.71 -12.08
N ASP A 606 15.33 37.92 -11.87
CA ASP A 606 15.94 37.88 -10.54
C ASP A 606 15.33 38.88 -9.56
N ALA A 607 15.00 40.11 -10.03
CA ALA A 607 14.43 41.14 -9.16
C ALA A 607 13.01 40.72 -8.72
N PHE A 608 12.20 40.14 -9.59
CA PHE A 608 10.87 39.63 -9.25
C PHE A 608 10.94 38.39 -8.38
N TYR A 609 11.89 37.47 -8.62
CA TYR A 609 12.12 36.33 -7.74
C TYR A 609 12.46 36.77 -6.30
N LEU A 610 13.42 37.67 -6.14
CA LEU A 610 13.80 38.20 -4.83
C LEU A 610 12.66 39.00 -4.16
N CYS A 611 11.89 39.73 -4.97
CA CYS A 611 10.70 40.43 -4.48
C CYS A 611 9.66 39.47 -3.91
N ALA A 612 9.45 38.34 -4.59
CA ALA A 612 8.54 37.29 -4.16
C ALA A 612 8.98 36.63 -2.84
N LEU A 613 10.27 36.30 -2.71
CA LEU A 613 10.83 35.77 -1.45
C LEU A 613 10.58 36.71 -0.26
N GLU A 614 10.94 37.99 -0.41
CA GLU A 614 10.78 38.99 0.69
C GLU A 614 9.30 39.31 0.93
N CYS A 615 8.47 39.31 -0.11
CA CYS A 615 7.01 39.49 0.02
C CYS A 615 6.41 38.37 0.89
N PHE A 616 6.79 37.11 0.66
CA PHE A 616 6.34 35.99 1.46
C PHE A 616 6.79 36.12 2.91
N ARG A 617 8.03 36.52 3.15
CA ARG A 617 8.53 36.79 4.51
C ARG A 617 7.72 37.84 5.25
N GLU A 618 7.32 38.88 4.57
CA GLU A 618 6.44 39.93 5.14
C GLU A 618 5.03 39.38 5.39
N ALA A 619 4.53 38.50 4.50
CA ALA A 619 3.24 37.81 4.64
C ALA A 619 3.21 36.95 5.91
N GLU A 620 4.24 36.17 6.18
CA GLU A 620 4.37 35.38 7.42
C GLU A 620 4.25 36.26 8.66
N SER A 621 4.94 37.44 8.66
CA SER A 621 4.91 38.37 9.77
C SER A 621 3.53 38.97 10.00
N LYS A 622 2.83 39.33 8.92
CA LYS A 622 1.50 39.99 8.98
C LYS A 622 0.38 38.99 9.26
N ALA A 623 0.40 37.83 8.62
CA ALA A 623 -0.64 36.81 8.75
C ALA A 623 -0.57 36.05 10.07
N GLY A 624 0.62 35.95 10.64
CA GLY A 624 0.90 34.98 11.70
C GLY A 624 0.98 33.55 11.17
N ILE A 625 1.58 32.69 11.95
CA ILE A 625 1.80 31.29 11.57
C ILE A 625 1.11 30.38 12.56
N GLN A 626 0.43 29.36 12.05
CA GLN A 626 -0.07 28.24 12.81
C GLN A 626 0.77 27.00 12.48
N LEU A 627 1.43 26.43 13.48
CA LEU A 627 2.19 25.20 13.34
C LEU A 627 1.25 24.02 13.38
N LEU A 628 1.50 23.04 12.51
CA LEU A 628 0.70 21.82 12.36
C LEU A 628 1.55 20.59 12.68
N GLU A 629 0.99 19.68 13.48
CA GLU A 629 1.59 18.39 13.80
C GLU A 629 0.82 17.25 13.14
N PRO A 630 1.50 16.16 12.73
CA PRO A 630 0.84 14.99 12.17
C PRO A 630 0.10 14.23 13.27
N ILE A 631 -1.18 13.98 13.05
CA ILE A 631 -2.04 13.18 13.91
C ILE A 631 -2.17 11.78 13.32
N MET A 632 -1.93 10.79 14.17
CA MET A 632 -2.06 9.38 13.83
C MET A 632 -3.38 8.83 14.35
N LYS A 633 -4.09 8.09 13.51
CA LYS A 633 -5.18 7.22 13.95
C LYS A 633 -4.57 5.95 14.52
N VAL A 634 -4.72 5.76 15.81
CA VAL A 634 -4.17 4.62 16.55
C VAL A 634 -5.31 3.72 16.98
N VAL A 635 -5.15 2.43 16.77
CA VAL A 635 -6.10 1.42 17.25
C VAL A 635 -5.35 0.42 18.09
N VAL A 636 -5.78 0.28 19.32
CA VAL A 636 -5.20 -0.65 20.28
C VAL A 636 -6.20 -1.77 20.54
N VAL A 637 -5.73 -3.01 20.41
CA VAL A 637 -6.50 -4.23 20.69
C VAL A 637 -5.89 -4.95 21.87
N SER A 638 -6.70 -5.28 22.90
CA SER A 638 -6.23 -5.94 24.12
C SER A 638 -7.33 -6.77 24.78
N PRO A 639 -6.99 -7.64 25.74
CA PRO A 639 -7.98 -8.17 26.68
C PRO A 639 -8.68 -7.00 27.41
N LYS A 640 -9.98 -7.16 27.70
CA LYS A 640 -10.84 -6.17 28.39
C LYS A 640 -10.23 -5.61 29.66
N ASP A 641 -9.55 -6.46 30.44
CA ASP A 641 -8.95 -6.09 31.72
C ASP A 641 -7.95 -4.93 31.63
N TYR A 642 -7.36 -4.70 30.46
CA TYR A 642 -6.40 -3.63 30.22
C TYR A 642 -7.01 -2.36 29.61
N GLN A 643 -8.29 -2.35 29.26
CA GLN A 643 -8.95 -1.22 28.60
C GLN A 643 -8.77 0.11 29.34
N GLY A 644 -8.94 0.11 30.67
CA GLY A 644 -8.75 1.31 31.49
C GLY A 644 -7.31 1.83 31.48
N GLN A 645 -6.33 0.94 31.52
CA GLN A 645 -4.91 1.29 31.44
C GLN A 645 -4.54 1.87 30.08
N ILE A 646 -5.08 1.28 29.01
CA ILE A 646 -4.88 1.76 27.62
C ILE A 646 -5.48 3.14 27.44
N SER A 647 -6.73 3.34 27.90
CA SER A 647 -7.38 4.66 27.82
C SER A 647 -6.61 5.73 28.59
N GLY A 648 -6.10 5.40 29.78
CA GLY A 648 -5.24 6.29 30.58
C GLY A 648 -3.89 6.59 29.86
N ASN A 649 -3.28 5.57 29.26
CA ASN A 649 -2.04 5.72 28.50
C ASN A 649 -2.25 6.62 27.26
N ILE A 650 -3.33 6.41 26.49
CA ILE A 650 -3.68 7.24 25.34
C ILE A 650 -3.90 8.71 25.77
N ALA A 651 -4.65 8.94 26.85
CA ALA A 651 -4.90 10.28 27.37
C ALA A 651 -3.60 10.98 27.80
N SER A 652 -2.66 10.25 28.44
CA SER A 652 -1.35 10.81 28.82
C SER A 652 -0.50 11.23 27.63
N LYS A 653 -0.78 10.70 26.45
CA LYS A 653 -0.11 11.02 25.17
C LYS A 653 -0.87 12.05 24.33
N ARG A 654 -1.73 12.85 24.93
CA ARG A 654 -2.57 13.86 24.26
C ARG A 654 -3.52 13.23 23.23
N GLY A 655 -3.81 11.94 23.39
CA GLY A 655 -4.69 11.21 22.49
C GLY A 655 -6.17 11.48 22.78
N ILE A 656 -6.94 11.65 21.73
CA ILE A 656 -8.41 11.78 21.75
C ILE A 656 -9.00 10.44 21.36
N ILE A 657 -9.69 9.78 22.30
CA ILE A 657 -10.38 8.52 22.03
C ILE A 657 -11.65 8.84 21.23
N GLU A 658 -11.77 8.24 20.05
CA GLU A 658 -12.93 8.40 19.17
C GLU A 658 -13.98 7.30 19.40
N GLU A 659 -13.51 6.07 19.58
CA GLU A 659 -14.38 4.92 19.71
C GLU A 659 -13.76 3.88 20.65
N THR A 660 -14.60 3.23 21.40
CA THR A 660 -14.22 2.08 22.21
C THR A 660 -15.26 1.00 22.00
N SER A 661 -14.84 -0.16 21.56
CA SER A 661 -15.69 -1.33 21.38
C SER A 661 -15.19 -2.52 22.17
N GLU A 662 -16.10 -3.40 22.55
CA GLU A 662 -15.79 -4.63 23.24
C GLU A 662 -16.53 -5.79 22.56
N ASP A 663 -15.80 -6.84 22.23
CA ASP A 663 -16.37 -8.08 21.71
C ASP A 663 -15.69 -9.29 22.38
N LYS A 664 -16.50 -10.13 23.04
CA LYS A 664 -16.06 -11.43 23.63
C LYS A 664 -14.82 -11.33 24.52
N GLY A 665 -14.70 -10.25 25.31
CA GLY A 665 -13.60 -10.07 26.25
C GLY A 665 -12.34 -9.44 25.62
N VAL A 666 -12.40 -9.03 24.36
CA VAL A 666 -11.40 -8.25 23.68
C VAL A 666 -11.90 -6.81 23.55
N ALA A 667 -11.11 -5.86 24.06
CA ALA A 667 -11.38 -4.43 23.93
C ALA A 667 -10.58 -3.87 22.76
N GLN A 668 -11.21 -3.01 21.98
CA GLN A 668 -10.60 -2.22 20.94
C GLN A 668 -10.79 -0.74 21.26
N VAL A 669 -9.71 0.04 21.30
CA VAL A 669 -9.73 1.48 21.55
C VAL A 669 -9.16 2.18 20.31
N MET A 670 -9.98 3.01 19.68
CA MET A 670 -9.57 3.85 18.55
C MET A 670 -9.37 5.28 19.04
N ALA A 671 -8.21 5.87 18.71
CA ALA A 671 -7.86 7.20 19.17
C ALA A 671 -7.05 7.97 18.10
N LYS A 672 -7.10 9.29 18.18
CA LYS A 672 -6.22 10.20 17.44
C LYS A 672 -5.14 10.72 18.38
N ILE A 673 -3.87 10.48 18.02
CA ILE A 673 -2.72 10.82 18.87
C ILE A 673 -1.67 11.55 18.03
N PRO A 674 -1.08 12.67 18.52
CA PRO A 674 0.04 13.30 17.86
C PRO A 674 1.23 12.35 17.72
N LEU A 675 1.86 12.30 16.53
CA LEU A 675 2.98 11.40 16.27
C LEU A 675 4.14 11.61 17.25
N ALA A 676 4.41 12.84 17.65
CA ALA A 676 5.45 13.18 18.63
C ALA A 676 5.31 12.41 19.96
N ASN A 677 4.08 12.08 20.35
CA ASN A 677 3.79 11.38 21.61
C ASN A 677 3.76 9.85 21.46
N LEU A 678 3.92 9.32 20.25
CA LEU A 678 3.87 7.88 19.95
C LEU A 678 5.26 7.23 19.92
N PHE A 679 6.34 7.99 19.98
CA PHE A 679 7.68 7.41 20.03
C PHE A 679 7.85 6.52 21.25
N GLY A 680 8.34 5.29 21.02
CA GLY A 680 8.46 4.27 22.07
C GLY A 680 7.14 3.63 22.52
N TYR A 681 6.02 3.95 21.89
CA TYR A 681 4.69 3.47 22.29
C TYR A 681 4.58 1.95 22.35
N THR A 682 5.28 1.23 21.48
CA THR A 682 5.35 -0.25 21.50
C THR A 682 5.84 -0.77 22.85
N SER A 683 6.89 -0.16 23.40
CA SER A 683 7.46 -0.54 24.70
C SER A 683 6.54 -0.18 25.85
N ASP A 684 5.93 1.01 25.80
CA ASP A 684 4.98 1.49 26.80
C ASP A 684 3.76 0.57 26.87
N LEU A 685 3.20 0.24 25.72
CA LEU A 685 2.03 -0.62 25.61
C LEU A 685 2.31 -2.05 26.07
N ARG A 686 3.46 -2.62 25.69
CA ARG A 686 3.89 -3.95 26.16
C ARG A 686 4.05 -3.98 27.67
N SER A 687 4.66 -2.95 28.24
CA SER A 687 4.84 -2.85 29.71
C SER A 687 3.49 -2.71 30.42
N ALA A 688 2.59 -1.87 29.93
CA ALA A 688 1.27 -1.67 30.51
C ALA A 688 0.36 -2.90 30.43
N THR A 689 0.52 -3.74 29.41
CA THR A 689 -0.40 -4.87 29.12
C THR A 689 0.27 -6.23 29.24
N LYS A 690 1.48 -6.31 29.81
CA LYS A 690 2.29 -7.55 29.89
C LYS A 690 2.45 -8.24 28.53
N GLY A 691 2.56 -7.46 27.46
CA GLY A 691 2.69 -7.96 26.11
C GLY A 691 1.39 -8.49 25.47
N GLN A 692 0.22 -8.31 26.10
CA GLN A 692 -1.05 -8.86 25.62
C GLN A 692 -1.83 -7.90 24.70
N ALA A 693 -1.39 -6.66 24.55
CA ALA A 693 -1.97 -5.72 23.60
C ALA A 693 -1.13 -5.60 22.35
N SER A 694 -1.80 -5.39 21.24
CA SER A 694 -1.23 -4.97 19.97
C SER A 694 -1.82 -3.62 19.57
N PHE A 695 -1.08 -2.85 18.77
CA PHE A 695 -1.62 -1.63 18.19
C PHE A 695 -1.22 -1.50 16.72
N SER A 696 -2.01 -0.72 16.02
CA SER A 696 -1.68 -0.23 14.67
C SER A 696 -1.87 1.27 14.63
N MET A 697 -1.11 1.94 13.78
CA MET A 697 -1.26 3.38 13.56
C MET A 697 -1.18 3.68 12.07
N GLU A 698 -1.98 4.68 11.65
CA GLU A 698 -1.95 5.22 10.28
C GLU A 698 -2.00 6.74 10.35
N PHE A 699 -1.38 7.42 9.37
CA PHE A 699 -1.50 8.87 9.27
C PHE A 699 -2.97 9.25 9.02
N SER A 700 -3.49 10.18 9.80
CA SER A 700 -4.85 10.69 9.65
C SER A 700 -4.86 12.05 8.95
N HIS A 701 -4.34 13.08 9.58
CA HIS A 701 -4.32 14.44 9.08
C HIS A 701 -3.28 15.28 9.84
N TYR A 702 -3.08 16.50 9.40
CA TYR A 702 -2.35 17.53 10.18
C TYR A 702 -3.35 18.33 11.01
N ALA A 703 -2.99 18.62 12.27
CA ALA A 703 -3.78 19.47 13.16
C ALA A 703 -2.90 20.53 13.84
N PRO A 704 -3.50 21.65 14.28
CA PRO A 704 -2.78 22.68 15.00
C PRO A 704 -2.11 22.13 16.26
N VAL A 705 -0.86 22.53 16.46
CA VAL A 705 -0.12 22.18 17.69
C VAL A 705 -0.77 22.89 18.87
N SER A 706 -1.14 22.10 19.89
CA SER A 706 -1.83 22.60 21.11
C SER A 706 -0.90 22.90 22.28
N VAL A 707 0.43 22.81 22.08
CA VAL A 707 1.46 23.01 23.10
C VAL A 707 2.27 24.28 22.76
N GLU A 708 2.81 24.98 23.76
CA GLU A 708 3.73 26.07 23.50
C GLU A 708 4.98 25.57 22.76
N LEU A 709 5.50 26.38 21.84
CA LEU A 709 6.63 26.02 20.99
C LEU A 709 7.91 25.64 21.76
N ALA A 710 8.05 26.14 23.01
CA ALA A 710 9.17 25.79 23.86
C ALA A 710 9.21 24.30 24.30
N ASP A 711 8.06 23.63 24.23
CA ASP A 711 7.91 22.20 24.64
C ASP A 711 7.95 21.24 23.46
N LEU A 712 8.14 21.74 22.23
CA LEU A 712 8.32 20.90 21.06
C LEU A 712 9.73 20.29 21.06
N PRO A 713 9.90 19.01 20.72
CA PRO A 713 11.23 18.49 20.48
C PRO A 713 11.91 19.31 19.38
N GLU A 714 13.19 19.60 19.56
CA GLU A 714 13.99 20.33 18.57
C GLU A 714 13.82 19.72 17.17
N PRO A 715 13.69 20.54 16.12
CA PRO A 715 13.44 20.11 14.76
C PRO A 715 14.50 19.15 14.19
#